data_8f822aa82aa9b31dcda9d0c5cfbcf1a4
#
_entry.id   8f822aa82aa9b31dcda9d0c5cfbcf1a4
#
_cell.length_a   1.000
_cell.length_b   1.000
_cell.length_c   1.000
_cell.angle_alpha   90.00
_cell.angle_beta   90.00
_cell.angle_gamma   90.00
#
_symmetry.space_group_name_H-M   'P 1'
#
loop_
_entity.id
_entity.type
_entity.pdbx_description
1 polymer ?
#
loop_
_entity_poly.entity_id
_entity_poly.type
_entity_poly.pdbx_seq_one_letter_code
_entity_poly.pdbx_strand_id
1 'polypeptide(L)'
;MLKKIIALLFIIVLYPNLGFGQDISYYEKILHTTENKAQRLTVIDSLLKRTFSKDPDAFIKYSLQYIDLAQELDSIELAAKKAMNLQFPLTNYANDPLNAITVINSVLARKYKIKDSLLLGGLYLKRGSANRKVDLKRAIEDYNMALENFTPKDTLNIADTYLFRGQTYSQMGKFVLAGEDLTRAYTMYELQKEYDYMVYAQQGIINMFSMNGFYEKAKLERDALIDKMKNLGLNQFLSYEYYNQALDYKKMGNRDLEYKALLMAEKNFDHQNSNKSTYIGIHSRLIEYYCEQNQIIEAKKHLDLLESLDFDFSGNSAAELNFLGGKAKYLQTIGDYDTALVLAQKKLAVAKSLGMEDEIMGTYSFLSEIYYDMGEYKKSIESNQASTAIKDSIYNRSTANALAYYQTLYETEKKEKELVEKTTSISLLEKDNESFKKAMLFGGIAILLSFGLILLYRNQRHLKSNKVLQEKFSQELLISQEGERRRISKDLHDGIGQQLLVIKNKLMSTGDADTKKMVDHTIEEVRAISRDLHPFQLQELGITKAIEYTINQIDENTTLFISAEIDNIDDIFSKEDEVNIYRIIQESLSNILKHAHAEAGKVSIKKFTNNILISIRDNGVGFDFAEKYQDVKSLGLKTLLERTKFLKGQMKVTSKKDTGTVLEFQFPL
;
A
#
# COMPACT_ATOMS: atom_id res chain seq x y z
N MET A 1 60.01 -31.73 -23.98
CA MET A 1 58.79 -31.02 -23.48
C MET A 1 57.51 -31.53 -24.12
N LEU A 2 57.47 -31.80 -25.42
CA LEU A 2 56.24 -32.21 -26.14
C LEU A 2 55.62 -33.54 -25.63
N LYS A 3 56.44 -34.55 -25.24
CA LYS A 3 55.94 -35.84 -24.70
C LYS A 3 55.30 -35.73 -23.30
N LYS A 4 55.64 -34.71 -22.49
CA LYS A 4 54.96 -34.49 -21.19
C LYS A 4 53.66 -33.75 -21.35
N ILE A 5 53.49 -32.92 -22.37
CA ILE A 5 52.23 -32.21 -22.69
C ILE A 5 51.23 -33.19 -23.29
N ILE A 6 51.66 -34.14 -24.14
CA ILE A 6 50.80 -35.18 -24.71
C ILE A 6 50.33 -36.17 -23.62
N ALA A 7 51.15 -36.50 -22.63
CA ALA A 7 50.73 -37.34 -21.49
C ALA A 7 49.73 -36.62 -20.59
N LEU A 8 49.84 -35.29 -20.40
CA LEU A 8 48.85 -34.49 -19.65
C LEU A 8 47.52 -34.34 -20.40
N LEU A 9 47.58 -34.24 -21.75
CA LEU A 9 46.37 -34.20 -22.58
C LEU A 9 45.69 -35.55 -22.72
N PHE A 10 46.43 -36.67 -22.63
CA PHE A 10 45.85 -38.03 -22.64
C PHE A 10 45.18 -38.40 -21.33
N ILE A 11 45.60 -37.82 -20.19
CA ILE A 11 44.93 -37.97 -18.90
C ILE A 11 43.61 -37.17 -18.86
N ILE A 12 43.50 -36.04 -19.57
CA ILE A 12 42.26 -35.23 -19.66
C ILE A 12 41.23 -35.87 -20.61
N VAL A 13 41.64 -36.67 -21.59
CA VAL A 13 40.74 -37.30 -22.60
C VAL A 13 40.21 -38.67 -22.11
N LEU A 14 40.83 -39.32 -21.12
CA LEU A 14 40.40 -40.65 -20.60
C LEU A 14 39.45 -40.59 -19.39
N TYR A 15 39.10 -39.39 -18.89
CA TYR A 15 38.11 -39.21 -17.82
C TYR A 15 37.04 -38.17 -18.18
N PRO A 16 36.20 -38.40 -19.23
CA PRO A 16 35.10 -37.47 -19.46
C PRO A 16 33.87 -37.68 -18.54
N ASN A 17 33.91 -38.61 -17.57
CA ASN A 17 32.74 -38.99 -16.79
C ASN A 17 32.95 -39.01 -15.24
N LEU A 18 33.93 -38.34 -14.71
CA LEU A 18 34.10 -38.25 -13.23
C LEU A 18 33.70 -36.90 -12.63
N GLY A 19 32.94 -36.09 -13.37
CA GLY A 19 32.53 -34.75 -12.93
C GLY A 19 31.14 -34.60 -12.32
N PHE A 20 30.26 -35.56 -12.49
CA PHE A 20 28.86 -35.46 -12.07
C PHE A 20 28.41 -36.74 -11.34
N GLY A 21 28.56 -36.77 -10.01
CA GLY A 21 27.94 -37.83 -9.21
C GLY A 21 28.73 -38.39 -8.05
N GLN A 22 29.77 -37.71 -7.55
CA GLN A 22 30.31 -38.13 -6.25
C GLN A 22 29.37 -37.72 -5.15
N ASP A 23 28.77 -38.74 -4.51
CA ASP A 23 27.79 -38.67 -3.44
C ASP A 23 28.32 -37.88 -2.23
N ILE A 24 27.45 -37.24 -1.47
CA ILE A 24 27.77 -36.55 -0.21
C ILE A 24 28.61 -37.49 0.68
N SER A 25 28.25 -38.78 0.74
CA SER A 25 28.97 -39.80 1.50
C SER A 25 30.47 -39.97 1.15
N TYR A 26 30.87 -39.68 -0.09
CA TYR A 26 32.27 -39.69 -0.51
C TYR A 26 33.07 -38.55 0.16
N TYR A 27 32.51 -37.35 0.16
CA TYR A 27 33.19 -36.21 0.78
C TYR A 27 33.17 -36.28 2.31
N GLU A 28 32.16 -36.90 2.91
CA GLU A 28 32.12 -37.18 4.35
C GLU A 28 33.26 -38.12 4.77
N LYS A 29 33.50 -39.21 4.01
CA LYS A 29 34.61 -40.11 4.26
C LYS A 29 35.98 -39.36 4.18
N ILE A 30 36.17 -38.52 3.16
CA ILE A 30 37.36 -37.71 3.03
C ILE A 30 37.47 -36.74 4.21
N LEU A 31 36.39 -36.12 4.61
CA LEU A 31 36.38 -35.19 5.75
C LEU A 31 36.85 -35.87 7.05
N HIS A 32 36.41 -37.13 7.27
CA HIS A 32 36.82 -37.90 8.45
C HIS A 32 38.30 -38.30 8.44
N THR A 33 38.89 -38.54 7.27
CA THR A 33 40.28 -38.95 7.13
C THR A 33 41.27 -37.80 6.97
N THR A 34 40.79 -36.58 6.73
CA THR A 34 41.63 -35.40 6.50
C THR A 34 42.01 -34.74 7.82
N GLU A 35 43.29 -34.76 8.20
CA GLU A 35 43.77 -34.10 9.41
C GLU A 35 44.12 -32.61 9.20
N ASN A 36 44.61 -32.27 8.01
CA ASN A 36 45.02 -30.88 7.69
C ASN A 36 43.79 -29.94 7.64
N LYS A 37 43.78 -28.94 8.51
CA LYS A 37 42.68 -27.99 8.66
C LYS A 37 42.35 -27.23 7.35
N ALA A 38 43.33 -26.81 6.57
CA ALA A 38 43.12 -26.10 5.30
C ALA A 38 42.47 -27.02 4.23
N GLN A 39 42.90 -28.29 4.19
CA GLN A 39 42.28 -29.27 3.28
C GLN A 39 40.88 -29.65 3.74
N ARG A 40 40.61 -29.75 5.04
CA ARG A 40 39.25 -29.95 5.58
C ARG A 40 38.34 -28.82 5.14
N LEU A 41 38.77 -27.56 5.16
CA LEU A 41 37.99 -26.42 4.71
C LEU A 41 37.55 -26.57 3.24
N THR A 42 38.48 -27.05 2.37
CA THR A 42 38.15 -27.28 0.94
C THR A 42 37.14 -28.44 0.76
N VAL A 43 37.25 -29.48 1.57
CA VAL A 43 36.29 -30.61 1.51
C VAL A 43 34.91 -30.17 1.98
N ILE A 44 34.83 -29.38 3.07
CA ILE A 44 33.56 -28.83 3.56
C ILE A 44 32.95 -27.89 2.52
N ASP A 45 33.74 -27.05 1.82
CA ASP A 45 33.19 -26.19 0.73
C ASP A 45 32.61 -27.04 -0.40
N SER A 46 33.15 -28.20 -0.67
CA SER A 46 32.61 -29.14 -1.64
C SER A 46 31.30 -29.78 -1.16
N LEU A 47 31.15 -30.08 0.13
CA LEU A 47 29.90 -30.54 0.74
C LEU A 47 28.82 -29.46 0.70
N LEU A 48 29.18 -28.20 1.02
CA LEU A 48 28.27 -27.07 0.98
C LEU A 48 27.66 -26.87 -0.42
N LYS A 49 28.47 -26.98 -1.48
CA LYS A 49 27.98 -26.86 -2.87
C LYS A 49 26.97 -27.98 -3.24
N ARG A 50 27.06 -29.12 -2.60
CA ARG A 50 26.18 -30.28 -2.90
C ARG A 50 24.92 -30.32 -2.06
N THR A 51 25.00 -29.83 -0.84
CA THR A 51 23.85 -29.77 0.09
C THR A 51 23.00 -28.52 -0.11
N PHE A 52 23.56 -27.47 -0.71
CA PHE A 52 22.83 -26.24 -1.02
C PHE A 52 21.55 -26.54 -1.79
N SER A 53 20.41 -26.10 -1.30
CA SER A 53 19.05 -26.31 -1.84
C SER A 53 18.53 -27.76 -1.88
N LYS A 54 19.35 -28.76 -1.54
CA LYS A 54 18.95 -30.19 -1.56
C LYS A 54 18.72 -30.77 -0.18
N ASP A 55 19.54 -30.38 0.77
CA ASP A 55 19.50 -30.84 2.16
C ASP A 55 19.83 -29.67 3.08
N PRO A 56 18.82 -28.93 3.56
CA PRO A 56 19.02 -27.76 4.42
C PRO A 56 19.73 -28.09 5.73
N ASP A 57 19.45 -29.24 6.33
CA ASP A 57 20.05 -29.63 7.61
C ASP A 57 21.54 -29.94 7.48
N ALA A 58 21.91 -30.69 6.45
CA ALA A 58 23.31 -30.94 6.13
C ALA A 58 24.02 -29.63 5.75
N PHE A 59 23.39 -28.75 4.99
CA PHE A 59 23.95 -27.44 4.65
C PHE A 59 24.24 -26.60 5.88
N ILE A 60 23.30 -26.54 6.83
CA ILE A 60 23.48 -25.82 8.11
C ILE A 60 24.65 -26.44 8.88
N LYS A 61 24.67 -27.76 9.06
CA LYS A 61 25.73 -28.50 9.78
C LYS A 61 27.11 -28.19 9.21
N TYR A 62 27.29 -28.31 7.90
CA TYR A 62 28.60 -28.06 7.27
C TYR A 62 28.96 -26.57 7.21
N SER A 63 27.98 -25.68 7.13
CA SER A 63 28.25 -24.24 7.21
C SER A 63 28.83 -23.84 8.58
N LEU A 64 28.27 -24.35 9.66
CA LEU A 64 28.77 -24.12 11.02
C LEU A 64 30.21 -24.63 11.15
N GLN A 65 30.47 -25.87 10.73
CA GLN A 65 31.82 -26.44 10.75
C GLN A 65 32.83 -25.64 9.92
N TYR A 66 32.38 -25.11 8.76
CA TYR A 66 33.24 -24.26 7.93
C TYR A 66 33.58 -22.96 8.63
N ILE A 67 32.60 -22.31 9.24
CA ILE A 67 32.77 -21.02 9.91
C ILE A 67 33.73 -21.16 11.08
N ASP A 68 33.54 -22.18 11.92
CA ASP A 68 34.41 -22.45 13.06
C ASP A 68 35.85 -22.71 12.62
N LEU A 69 36.04 -23.57 11.62
CA LEU A 69 37.34 -23.92 11.12
C LEU A 69 38.04 -22.73 10.43
N ALA A 70 37.28 -21.90 9.70
CA ALA A 70 37.80 -20.69 9.09
C ALA A 70 38.24 -19.66 10.15
N GLN A 71 37.52 -19.55 11.26
CA GLN A 71 37.91 -18.70 12.39
C GLN A 71 39.16 -19.22 13.12
N GLU A 72 39.30 -20.55 13.28
CA GLU A 72 40.50 -21.17 13.82
C GLU A 72 41.75 -20.92 12.94
N LEU A 73 41.54 -20.92 11.62
CA LEU A 73 42.60 -20.61 10.64
C LEU A 73 42.82 -19.10 10.44
N ASP A 74 42.20 -18.27 11.26
CA ASP A 74 42.24 -16.81 11.19
C ASP A 74 41.77 -16.22 9.83
N SER A 75 41.00 -17.00 9.08
CA SER A 75 40.45 -16.64 7.77
C SER A 75 39.05 -16.01 7.92
N ILE A 76 38.99 -14.84 8.56
CA ILE A 76 37.74 -14.21 9.03
C ILE A 76 36.83 -13.80 7.87
N GLU A 77 37.39 -13.36 6.73
CA GLU A 77 36.56 -13.01 5.56
C GLU A 77 35.91 -14.24 4.91
N LEU A 78 36.52 -15.42 4.97
CA LEU A 78 35.89 -16.67 4.55
C LEU A 78 34.76 -17.07 5.49
N ALA A 79 35.00 -16.93 6.80
CA ALA A 79 33.95 -17.16 7.80
C ALA A 79 32.75 -16.18 7.60
N ALA A 80 33.04 -14.89 7.34
CA ALA A 80 32.06 -13.87 7.07
C ALA A 80 31.13 -14.23 5.88
N LYS A 81 31.72 -14.61 4.75
CA LYS A 81 30.98 -15.02 3.56
C LYS A 81 30.04 -16.19 3.82
N LYS A 82 30.51 -17.20 4.58
CA LYS A 82 29.66 -18.36 4.89
C LYS A 82 28.59 -18.05 5.95
N ALA A 83 28.90 -17.20 6.94
CA ALA A 83 27.93 -16.75 7.92
C ALA A 83 26.76 -15.96 7.28
N MET A 84 27.06 -15.11 6.31
CA MET A 84 26.05 -14.41 5.52
C MET A 84 25.10 -15.38 4.77
N ASN A 85 25.67 -16.43 4.14
CA ASN A 85 24.91 -17.43 3.40
C ASN A 85 24.08 -18.34 4.33
N LEU A 86 24.57 -18.58 5.54
CA LEU A 86 23.91 -19.44 6.53
C LEU A 86 22.70 -18.76 7.21
N GLN A 87 22.64 -17.43 7.21
CA GLN A 87 21.59 -16.69 7.90
C GLN A 87 20.20 -17.10 7.47
N PHE A 88 19.93 -17.15 6.15
CA PHE A 88 18.61 -17.51 5.63
C PHE A 88 18.20 -18.95 5.99
N PRO A 89 19.04 -19.99 5.78
CA PRO A 89 18.74 -21.35 6.23
C PRO A 89 18.40 -21.45 7.72
N LEU A 90 19.22 -20.85 8.59
CA LEU A 90 18.95 -20.87 10.03
C LEU A 90 17.64 -20.17 10.38
N THR A 91 17.39 -19.02 9.79
CA THR A 91 16.23 -18.19 10.15
C THR A 91 14.90 -18.73 9.60
N ASN A 92 14.91 -19.37 8.41
CA ASN A 92 13.70 -19.71 7.70
C ASN A 92 13.44 -21.23 7.59
N TYR A 93 14.48 -22.06 7.47
CA TYR A 93 14.29 -23.52 7.45
C TYR A 93 14.34 -24.12 8.86
N ALA A 94 15.39 -23.78 9.64
CA ALA A 94 15.49 -24.25 11.01
C ALA A 94 14.64 -23.44 12.01
N ASN A 95 14.07 -22.32 11.61
CA ASN A 95 13.34 -21.37 12.45
C ASN A 95 14.11 -20.95 13.72
N ASP A 96 15.43 -20.79 13.59
CA ASP A 96 16.37 -20.44 14.68
C ASP A 96 17.12 -19.14 14.38
N PRO A 97 16.43 -17.98 14.46
CA PRO A 97 17.05 -16.67 14.24
C PRO A 97 18.11 -16.33 15.30
N LEU A 98 18.01 -16.84 16.51
CA LEU A 98 18.96 -16.56 17.59
C LEU A 98 20.33 -17.19 17.29
N ASN A 99 20.36 -18.41 16.75
CA ASN A 99 21.60 -19.05 16.33
C ASN A 99 22.22 -18.29 15.14
N ALA A 100 21.43 -17.85 14.18
CA ALA A 100 21.92 -17.01 13.08
C ALA A 100 22.62 -15.72 13.60
N ILE A 101 22.02 -15.05 14.59
CA ILE A 101 22.58 -13.87 15.26
C ILE A 101 23.89 -14.24 15.97
N THR A 102 23.91 -15.35 16.69
CA THR A 102 25.09 -15.81 17.44
C THR A 102 26.27 -16.09 16.52
N VAL A 103 26.04 -16.80 15.43
CA VAL A 103 27.06 -17.09 14.42
C VAL A 103 27.61 -15.81 13.80
N ILE A 104 26.77 -14.88 13.42
CA ILE A 104 27.24 -13.61 12.85
C ILE A 104 28.01 -12.78 13.90
N ASN A 105 27.56 -12.78 15.15
CA ASN A 105 28.28 -12.09 16.25
C ASN A 105 29.67 -12.66 16.49
N SER A 106 29.85 -14.00 16.38
CA SER A 106 31.17 -14.62 16.52
C SER A 106 32.17 -14.11 15.48
N VAL A 107 31.73 -13.87 14.25
CA VAL A 107 32.55 -13.31 13.17
C VAL A 107 32.77 -11.81 13.38
N LEU A 108 31.71 -11.05 13.73
CA LEU A 108 31.78 -9.60 13.98
C LEU A 108 32.67 -9.25 15.19
N ALA A 109 32.87 -10.17 16.14
CA ALA A 109 33.85 -9.99 17.23
C ALA A 109 35.28 -9.72 16.73
N ARG A 110 35.58 -10.17 15.51
CA ARG A 110 36.88 -9.93 14.83
C ARG A 110 36.75 -9.01 13.60
N LYS A 111 35.74 -8.10 13.59
CA LYS A 111 35.43 -7.21 12.45
C LYS A 111 36.65 -6.39 11.96
N TYR A 112 37.61 -6.08 12.84
CA TYR A 112 38.83 -5.35 12.49
C TYR A 112 39.74 -6.09 11.48
N LYS A 113 39.52 -7.40 11.26
CA LYS A 113 40.22 -8.22 10.25
C LYS A 113 39.45 -8.28 8.91
N ILE A 114 38.27 -7.75 8.84
CA ILE A 114 37.45 -7.69 7.62
C ILE A 114 37.75 -6.36 6.93
N LYS A 115 38.45 -6.42 5.81
CA LYS A 115 38.81 -5.23 5.02
C LYS A 115 37.80 -4.96 3.90
N ASP A 116 37.08 -6.00 3.48
CA ASP A 116 36.06 -5.90 2.46
C ASP A 116 34.79 -5.28 3.04
N SER A 117 34.43 -4.07 2.57
CA SER A 117 33.23 -3.32 2.99
C SER A 117 31.95 -4.08 2.68
N LEU A 118 31.92 -4.83 1.57
CA LEU A 118 30.77 -5.66 1.16
C LEU A 118 30.52 -6.77 2.20
N LEU A 119 31.59 -7.43 2.70
CA LEU A 119 31.44 -8.46 3.72
C LEU A 119 31.00 -7.87 5.06
N LEU A 120 31.59 -6.74 5.46
CA LEU A 120 31.26 -6.12 6.75
C LEU A 120 29.84 -5.56 6.75
N GLY A 121 29.45 -4.80 5.74
CA GLY A 121 28.07 -4.32 5.56
C GLY A 121 27.08 -5.46 5.41
N GLY A 122 27.46 -6.51 4.65
CA GLY A 122 26.66 -7.72 4.46
C GLY A 122 26.38 -8.49 5.75
N LEU A 123 27.36 -8.62 6.65
CA LEU A 123 27.15 -9.24 7.96
C LEU A 123 26.11 -8.48 8.80
N TYR A 124 26.20 -7.14 8.84
CA TYR A 124 25.19 -6.33 9.52
C TYR A 124 23.82 -6.45 8.86
N LEU A 125 23.75 -6.41 7.53
CA LEU A 125 22.49 -6.62 6.79
C LEU A 125 21.85 -7.98 7.14
N LYS A 126 22.64 -9.06 7.15
CA LYS A 126 22.15 -10.42 7.47
C LYS A 126 21.76 -10.56 8.94
N ARG A 127 22.51 -9.94 9.86
CA ARG A 127 22.14 -9.90 11.29
C ARG A 127 20.84 -9.12 11.51
N GLY A 128 20.70 -7.99 10.84
CA GLY A 128 19.46 -7.22 10.83
C GLY A 128 18.26 -8.04 10.34
N SER A 129 18.43 -8.84 9.28
CA SER A 129 17.39 -9.74 8.78
C SER A 129 17.01 -10.83 9.80
N ALA A 130 17.95 -11.36 10.56
CA ALA A 130 17.68 -12.29 11.64
C ALA A 130 16.99 -11.59 12.83
N ASN A 131 17.52 -10.41 13.24
CA ASN A 131 16.96 -9.61 14.32
C ASN A 131 15.51 -9.17 14.03
N ARG A 132 15.11 -9.00 12.78
CA ARG A 132 13.73 -8.65 12.43
C ARG A 132 12.68 -9.64 12.98
N LYS A 133 13.06 -10.90 13.21
CA LYS A 133 12.19 -11.90 13.85
C LYS A 133 12.23 -11.90 15.38
N VAL A 134 13.20 -11.21 15.98
CA VAL A 134 13.46 -11.24 17.43
C VAL A 134 13.26 -9.86 18.07
N ASP A 135 13.90 -8.84 17.47
CA ASP A 135 13.93 -7.47 18.00
C ASP A 135 14.03 -6.46 16.84
N LEU A 136 12.92 -5.82 16.54
CA LEU A 136 12.82 -4.86 15.44
C LEU A 136 13.75 -3.63 15.62
N LYS A 137 14.01 -3.21 16.88
CA LYS A 137 14.89 -2.07 17.13
C LYS A 137 16.34 -2.40 16.80
N ARG A 138 16.80 -3.57 17.25
CA ARG A 138 18.14 -4.07 16.90
C ARG A 138 18.29 -4.31 15.39
N ALA A 139 17.24 -4.76 14.73
CA ALA A 139 17.27 -4.89 13.27
C ALA A 139 17.52 -3.53 12.58
N ILE A 140 16.87 -2.46 13.02
CA ILE A 140 17.11 -1.10 12.49
C ILE A 140 18.54 -0.64 12.74
N GLU A 141 19.09 -0.88 13.94
CA GLU A 141 20.48 -0.55 14.26
C GLU A 141 21.45 -1.27 13.32
N ASP A 142 21.23 -2.56 13.09
CA ASP A 142 22.03 -3.36 12.17
C ASP A 142 21.94 -2.87 10.72
N TYR A 143 20.78 -2.52 10.23
CA TYR A 143 20.64 -1.95 8.89
C TYR A 143 21.32 -0.59 8.75
N ASN A 144 21.30 0.23 9.79
CA ASN A 144 22.05 1.49 9.81
C ASN A 144 23.56 1.21 9.72
N MET A 145 24.04 0.27 10.54
CA MET A 145 25.44 -0.15 10.46
C MET A 145 25.82 -0.74 9.10
N ALA A 146 24.90 -1.46 8.44
CA ALA A 146 25.14 -1.97 7.10
C ALA A 146 25.33 -0.81 6.10
N LEU A 147 24.44 0.19 6.11
CA LEU A 147 24.52 1.37 5.24
C LEU A 147 25.78 2.21 5.47
N GLU A 148 26.27 2.30 6.73
CA GLU A 148 27.50 3.01 7.06
C GLU A 148 28.75 2.29 6.54
N ASN A 149 28.69 0.97 6.37
CA ASN A 149 29.84 0.17 5.94
C ASN A 149 29.87 -0.11 4.44
N PHE A 150 28.74 -0.07 3.74
CA PHE A 150 28.71 -0.22 2.28
C PHE A 150 29.32 1.00 1.59
N THR A 151 29.98 0.76 0.48
CA THR A 151 30.45 1.80 -0.43
C THR A 151 29.41 2.11 -1.51
N PRO A 152 29.46 3.26 -2.20
CA PRO A 152 28.56 3.56 -3.30
C PRO A 152 28.55 2.56 -4.45
N LYS A 153 29.52 1.64 -4.51
CA LYS A 153 29.59 0.57 -5.51
C LYS A 153 28.69 -0.62 -5.16
N ASP A 154 28.33 -0.75 -3.88
CA ASP A 154 27.54 -1.87 -3.35
C ASP A 154 26.04 -1.63 -3.51
N THR A 155 25.64 -1.10 -4.66
CA THR A 155 24.26 -0.57 -4.94
C THR A 155 23.16 -1.55 -4.62
N LEU A 156 23.30 -2.83 -4.97
CA LEU A 156 22.27 -3.85 -4.71
C LEU A 156 22.14 -4.14 -3.21
N ASN A 157 23.26 -4.24 -2.49
CA ASN A 157 23.21 -4.48 -1.05
C ASN A 157 22.65 -3.26 -0.27
N ILE A 158 22.92 -2.06 -0.77
CA ILE A 158 22.30 -0.83 -0.24
C ILE A 158 20.78 -0.86 -0.49
N ALA A 159 20.35 -1.25 -1.70
CA ALA A 159 18.95 -1.39 -2.03
C ALA A 159 18.26 -2.45 -1.15
N ASP A 160 18.89 -3.63 -0.98
CA ASP A 160 18.42 -4.69 -0.06
C ASP A 160 18.26 -4.15 1.37
N THR A 161 19.24 -3.35 1.81
CA THR A 161 19.21 -2.79 3.17
C THR A 161 18.05 -1.81 3.34
N TYR A 162 17.81 -0.93 2.37
CA TYR A 162 16.63 -0.06 2.37
C TYR A 162 15.34 -0.86 2.31
N LEU A 163 15.26 -1.91 1.48
CA LEU A 163 14.09 -2.78 1.40
C LEU A 163 13.75 -3.39 2.77
N PHE A 164 14.73 -4.04 3.41
CA PHE A 164 14.48 -4.72 4.69
C PHE A 164 14.28 -3.74 5.84
N ARG A 165 14.97 -2.60 5.85
CA ARG A 165 14.77 -1.55 6.85
C ARG A 165 13.38 -0.91 6.71
N GLY A 166 12.96 -0.63 5.48
CA GLY A 166 11.63 -0.12 5.18
C GLY A 166 10.52 -1.07 5.62
N GLN A 167 10.67 -2.38 5.35
CA GLN A 167 9.75 -3.40 5.84
C GLN A 167 9.72 -3.45 7.38
N THR A 168 10.86 -3.27 8.04
CA THR A 168 10.96 -3.25 9.50
C THR A 168 10.29 -2.00 10.07
N TYR A 169 10.49 -0.84 9.46
CA TYR A 169 9.76 0.38 9.83
C TYR A 169 8.25 0.24 9.67
N SER A 170 7.80 -0.43 8.61
CA SER A 170 6.38 -0.73 8.41
C SER A 170 5.81 -1.58 9.54
N GLN A 171 6.53 -2.63 9.96
CA GLN A 171 6.14 -3.46 11.11
C GLN A 171 6.12 -2.69 12.44
N MET A 172 6.94 -1.65 12.57
CA MET A 172 6.97 -0.75 13.75
C MET A 172 5.91 0.36 13.68
N GLY A 173 5.11 0.45 12.63
CA GLY A 173 4.15 1.54 12.42
C GLY A 173 4.78 2.87 11.99
N LYS A 174 6.07 2.91 11.64
CA LYS A 174 6.79 4.11 11.19
C LYS A 174 6.67 4.30 9.68
N PHE A 175 5.46 4.57 9.21
CA PHE A 175 5.12 4.48 7.78
C PHE A 175 5.81 5.49 6.88
N VAL A 176 6.13 6.69 7.36
CA VAL A 176 6.89 7.69 6.57
C VAL A 176 8.28 7.16 6.28
N LEU A 177 9.00 6.72 7.31
CA LEU A 177 10.33 6.15 7.14
C LEU A 177 10.32 4.86 6.29
N ALA A 178 9.26 4.05 6.46
CA ALA A 178 9.05 2.86 5.64
C ALA A 178 8.88 3.22 4.16
N GLY A 179 8.03 4.19 3.86
CA GLY A 179 7.78 4.66 2.50
C GLY A 179 9.04 5.24 1.84
N GLU A 180 9.81 6.06 2.57
CA GLU A 180 11.08 6.61 2.08
C GLU A 180 12.08 5.49 1.72
N ASP A 181 12.30 4.54 2.62
CA ASP A 181 13.26 3.46 2.39
C ASP A 181 12.82 2.53 1.26
N LEU A 182 11.53 2.14 1.22
CA LEU A 182 10.98 1.30 0.17
C LEU A 182 11.04 1.99 -1.22
N THR A 183 10.79 3.30 -1.27
CA THR A 183 10.91 4.08 -2.52
C THR A 183 12.35 4.18 -2.98
N ARG A 184 13.30 4.36 -2.06
CA ARG A 184 14.75 4.33 -2.37
C ARG A 184 15.17 2.97 -2.93
N ALA A 185 14.74 1.88 -2.28
CA ALA A 185 15.01 0.53 -2.75
C ALA A 185 14.45 0.30 -4.16
N TYR A 186 13.18 0.66 -4.38
CA TYR A 186 12.50 0.58 -5.67
C TYR A 186 13.31 1.30 -6.78
N THR A 187 13.66 2.57 -6.54
CA THR A 187 14.40 3.38 -7.52
C THR A 187 15.78 2.79 -7.82
N MET A 188 16.48 2.28 -6.80
CA MET A 188 17.80 1.67 -7.00
C MET A 188 17.71 0.37 -7.80
N TYR A 189 16.75 -0.51 -7.52
CA TYR A 189 16.54 -1.74 -8.30
C TYR A 189 16.13 -1.43 -9.73
N GLU A 190 15.26 -0.45 -9.95
CA GLU A 190 14.87 -0.02 -11.29
C GLU A 190 16.06 0.46 -12.12
N LEU A 191 16.93 1.30 -11.55
CA LEU A 191 18.16 1.79 -12.20
C LEU A 191 19.14 0.66 -12.53
N GLN A 192 19.19 -0.37 -11.68
CA GLN A 192 20.03 -1.56 -11.89
C GLN A 192 19.37 -2.60 -12.81
N LYS A 193 18.13 -2.39 -13.25
CA LYS A 193 17.29 -3.33 -14.02
C LYS A 193 17.04 -4.65 -13.30
N GLU A 194 17.10 -4.64 -11.99
CA GLU A 194 16.75 -5.77 -11.12
C GLU A 194 15.24 -5.76 -10.85
N TYR A 195 14.48 -6.07 -11.89
CA TYR A 195 13.03 -5.87 -11.92
C TYR A 195 12.27 -6.73 -10.93
N ASP A 196 12.74 -7.94 -10.63
CA ASP A 196 12.12 -8.80 -9.62
C ASP A 196 12.17 -8.15 -8.23
N TYR A 197 13.32 -7.60 -7.86
CA TYR A 197 13.50 -6.91 -6.58
C TYR A 197 12.76 -5.55 -6.55
N MET A 198 12.69 -4.88 -7.70
CA MET A 198 11.86 -3.68 -7.85
C MET A 198 10.39 -3.98 -7.55
N VAL A 199 9.86 -5.11 -8.06
CA VAL A 199 8.50 -5.58 -7.75
C VAL A 199 8.34 -5.83 -6.26
N TYR A 200 9.29 -6.51 -5.60
CA TYR A 200 9.24 -6.73 -4.14
C TYR A 200 9.25 -5.44 -3.32
N ALA A 201 10.01 -4.43 -3.75
CA ALA A 201 10.01 -3.13 -3.07
C ALA A 201 8.65 -2.43 -3.19
N GLN A 202 8.04 -2.44 -4.38
CA GLN A 202 6.72 -1.88 -4.60
C GLN A 202 5.63 -2.64 -3.83
N GLN A 203 5.71 -3.97 -3.81
CA GLN A 203 4.83 -4.80 -2.97
C GLN A 203 4.92 -4.41 -1.49
N GLY A 204 6.12 -4.05 -1.01
CA GLY A 204 6.30 -3.53 0.35
C GLY A 204 5.49 -2.26 0.63
N ILE A 205 5.47 -1.31 -0.32
CA ILE A 205 4.67 -0.08 -0.24
C ILE A 205 3.18 -0.41 -0.27
N ILE A 206 2.75 -1.24 -1.21
CA ILE A 206 1.35 -1.64 -1.36
C ILE A 206 0.85 -2.34 -0.10
N ASN A 207 1.62 -3.30 0.43
CA ASN A 207 1.26 -4.04 1.64
C ASN A 207 1.19 -3.12 2.87
N MET A 208 2.09 -2.15 2.96
CA MET A 208 2.05 -1.12 4.01
C MET A 208 0.70 -0.38 4.00
N PHE A 209 0.22 0.02 2.83
CA PHE A 209 -1.07 0.67 2.70
C PHE A 209 -2.24 -0.28 2.99
N SER A 210 -2.24 -1.48 2.40
CA SER A 210 -3.30 -2.48 2.56
C SER A 210 -3.49 -2.92 4.02
N MET A 211 -2.38 -3.22 4.72
CA MET A 211 -2.42 -3.66 6.13
C MET A 211 -2.92 -2.58 7.09
N ASN A 212 -2.86 -1.32 6.70
CA ASN A 212 -3.30 -0.19 7.51
C ASN A 212 -4.63 0.43 7.04
N GLY A 213 -5.37 -0.28 6.18
CA GLY A 213 -6.70 0.13 5.76
C GLY A 213 -6.74 1.20 4.67
N PHE A 214 -5.60 1.60 4.09
CA PHE A 214 -5.52 2.54 2.97
C PHE A 214 -5.76 1.83 1.62
N TYR A 215 -6.85 1.08 1.52
CA TYR A 215 -7.13 0.19 0.37
C TYR A 215 -7.15 0.92 -0.97
N GLU A 216 -7.67 2.15 -1.03
CA GLU A 216 -7.68 2.93 -2.28
C GLU A 216 -6.26 3.31 -2.73
N LYS A 217 -5.38 3.67 -1.78
CA LYS A 217 -3.96 3.89 -2.09
C LYS A 217 -3.28 2.59 -2.52
N ALA A 218 -3.50 1.51 -1.78
CA ALA A 218 -2.96 0.20 -2.13
C ALA A 218 -3.40 -0.23 -3.53
N LYS A 219 -4.67 0.02 -3.89
CA LYS A 219 -5.23 -0.26 -5.21
C LYS A 219 -4.51 0.55 -6.31
N LEU A 220 -4.37 1.86 -6.13
CA LEU A 220 -3.69 2.72 -7.12
C LEU A 220 -2.26 2.28 -7.38
N GLU A 221 -1.50 2.01 -6.32
CA GLU A 221 -0.12 1.54 -6.44
C GLU A 221 -0.03 0.14 -7.08
N ARG A 222 -0.98 -0.75 -6.77
CA ARG A 222 -1.04 -2.09 -7.33
C ARG A 222 -1.43 -2.07 -8.81
N ASP A 223 -2.40 -1.25 -9.20
CA ASP A 223 -2.80 -1.09 -10.60
C ASP A 223 -1.60 -0.58 -11.44
N ALA A 224 -0.88 0.42 -10.92
CA ALA A 224 0.35 0.92 -11.56
C ALA A 224 1.44 -0.15 -11.66
N LEU A 225 1.62 -0.97 -10.61
CA LEU A 225 2.59 -2.07 -10.62
C LEU A 225 2.20 -3.15 -11.64
N ILE A 226 0.93 -3.55 -11.70
CA ILE A 226 0.41 -4.53 -12.67
C ILE A 226 0.66 -4.05 -14.11
N ASP A 227 0.37 -2.79 -14.40
CA ASP A 227 0.61 -2.23 -15.75
C ASP A 227 2.10 -2.19 -16.07
N LYS A 228 2.95 -1.83 -15.11
CA LYS A 228 4.40 -1.86 -15.28
C LYS A 228 4.93 -3.26 -15.51
N MET A 229 4.46 -4.25 -14.74
CA MET A 229 4.85 -5.66 -14.93
C MET A 229 4.47 -6.17 -16.31
N LYS A 230 3.27 -5.87 -16.81
CA LYS A 230 2.86 -6.22 -18.18
C LYS A 230 3.77 -5.61 -19.22
N ASN A 231 4.11 -4.33 -19.08
CA ASN A 231 4.99 -3.62 -20.01
C ASN A 231 6.43 -4.17 -20.01
N LEU A 232 6.89 -4.70 -18.87
CA LEU A 232 8.22 -5.30 -18.71
C LEU A 232 8.24 -6.82 -19.00
N GLY A 233 7.09 -7.44 -19.25
CA GLY A 233 6.99 -8.89 -19.47
C GLY A 233 7.15 -9.76 -18.23
N LEU A 234 6.97 -9.19 -17.02
CA LEU A 234 7.12 -9.85 -15.71
C LEU A 234 5.86 -10.64 -15.33
N ASN A 235 5.40 -11.52 -16.21
CA ASN A 235 4.11 -12.20 -16.06
C ASN A 235 4.04 -13.15 -14.87
N GLN A 236 5.19 -13.65 -14.39
CA GLN A 236 5.29 -14.56 -13.23
C GLN A 236 4.76 -13.94 -11.93
N PHE A 237 4.71 -12.62 -11.81
CA PHE A 237 4.19 -11.93 -10.63
C PHE A 237 2.71 -11.54 -10.73
N LEU A 238 2.13 -11.55 -11.94
CA LEU A 238 0.76 -11.05 -12.15
C LEU A 238 -0.29 -11.83 -11.36
N SER A 239 -0.18 -13.14 -11.33
CA SER A 239 -1.11 -13.99 -10.56
C SER A 239 -1.15 -13.62 -9.09
N TYR A 240 0.03 -13.42 -8.49
CA TYR A 240 0.17 -13.02 -7.08
C TYR A 240 -0.42 -11.64 -6.83
N GLU A 241 -0.20 -10.66 -7.71
CA GLU A 241 -0.75 -9.32 -7.55
C GLU A 241 -2.27 -9.28 -7.68
N TYR A 242 -2.83 -9.98 -8.65
CA TYR A 242 -4.28 -10.10 -8.75
C TYR A 242 -4.91 -10.84 -7.56
N TYR A 243 -4.23 -11.85 -7.02
CA TYR A 243 -4.68 -12.51 -5.79
C TYR A 243 -4.69 -11.54 -4.60
N ASN A 244 -3.63 -10.76 -4.40
CA ASN A 244 -3.59 -9.75 -3.34
C ASN A 244 -4.63 -8.64 -3.56
N GLN A 245 -4.90 -8.26 -4.82
CA GLN A 245 -5.97 -7.33 -5.16
C GLN A 245 -7.35 -7.89 -4.75
N ALA A 246 -7.56 -9.17 -4.96
CA ALA A 246 -8.79 -9.83 -4.51
C ALA A 246 -8.95 -9.79 -2.98
N LEU A 247 -7.84 -10.00 -2.23
CA LEU A 247 -7.86 -9.89 -0.77
C LEU A 247 -8.20 -8.46 -0.30
N ASP A 248 -7.69 -7.44 -0.98
CA ASP A 248 -8.03 -6.05 -0.68
C ASP A 248 -9.52 -5.78 -0.96
N TYR A 249 -10.05 -6.22 -2.11
CA TYR A 249 -11.46 -6.09 -2.43
C TYR A 249 -12.38 -6.82 -1.43
N LYS A 250 -11.95 -7.99 -0.93
CA LYS A 250 -12.66 -8.69 0.15
C LYS A 250 -12.73 -7.84 1.40
N LYS A 251 -11.62 -7.23 1.83
CA LYS A 251 -11.57 -6.32 2.99
C LYS A 251 -12.43 -5.07 2.79
N MET A 252 -12.56 -4.59 1.56
CA MET A 252 -13.45 -3.50 1.17
C MET A 252 -14.93 -3.92 1.07
N GLY A 253 -15.24 -5.22 1.19
CA GLY A 253 -16.60 -5.76 1.04
C GLY A 253 -17.11 -5.80 -0.41
N ASN A 254 -16.23 -5.64 -1.40
CA ASN A 254 -16.60 -5.62 -2.81
C ASN A 254 -16.43 -7.00 -3.46
N ARG A 255 -17.48 -7.82 -3.34
CA ARG A 255 -17.47 -9.22 -3.81
C ARG A 255 -17.32 -9.38 -5.33
N ASP A 256 -17.91 -8.47 -6.12
CA ASP A 256 -17.83 -8.55 -7.58
C ASP A 256 -16.40 -8.28 -8.08
N LEU A 257 -15.72 -7.30 -7.49
CA LEU A 257 -14.33 -7.02 -7.84
C LEU A 257 -13.38 -8.07 -7.26
N GLU A 258 -13.65 -8.63 -6.08
CA GLU A 258 -12.91 -9.78 -5.52
C GLU A 258 -12.93 -10.95 -6.52
N TYR A 259 -14.11 -11.33 -6.98
CA TYR A 259 -14.25 -12.44 -7.94
C TYR A 259 -13.52 -12.20 -9.26
N LYS A 260 -13.69 -10.99 -9.84
CA LYS A 260 -12.99 -10.63 -11.08
C LYS A 260 -11.46 -10.69 -10.90
N ALA A 261 -10.96 -10.22 -9.77
CA ALA A 261 -9.54 -10.28 -9.48
C ALA A 261 -9.05 -11.72 -9.28
N LEU A 262 -9.82 -12.60 -8.65
CA LEU A 262 -9.52 -14.03 -8.53
C LEU A 262 -9.43 -14.72 -9.89
N LEU A 263 -10.39 -14.44 -10.80
CA LEU A 263 -10.33 -14.97 -12.17
C LEU A 263 -9.10 -14.47 -12.94
N MET A 264 -8.71 -13.20 -12.74
CA MET A 264 -7.48 -12.67 -13.33
C MET A 264 -6.24 -13.31 -12.72
N ALA A 265 -6.24 -13.60 -11.43
CA ALA A 265 -5.16 -14.31 -10.75
C ALA A 265 -5.01 -15.74 -11.29
N GLU A 266 -6.10 -16.49 -11.44
CA GLU A 266 -6.13 -17.83 -12.00
C GLU A 266 -5.64 -17.84 -13.45
N LYS A 267 -6.16 -16.94 -14.30
CA LYS A 267 -5.78 -16.81 -15.72
C LYS A 267 -4.29 -16.55 -15.93
N ASN A 268 -3.66 -15.80 -15.02
CA ASN A 268 -2.24 -15.43 -15.11
C ASN A 268 -1.34 -16.37 -14.30
N PHE A 269 -1.87 -17.49 -13.77
CA PHE A 269 -1.06 -18.43 -13.03
C PHE A 269 -0.18 -19.26 -13.95
N ASP A 270 1.13 -19.21 -13.73
CA ASP A 270 2.11 -20.01 -14.42
C ASP A 270 2.51 -21.22 -13.56
N HIS A 271 2.11 -22.41 -13.97
CA HIS A 271 2.38 -23.67 -13.24
C HIS A 271 3.87 -23.98 -13.09
N GLN A 272 4.75 -23.40 -13.90
CA GLN A 272 6.19 -23.64 -13.84
C GLN A 272 6.91 -22.66 -12.90
N ASN A 273 6.51 -21.39 -12.93
CA ASN A 273 7.23 -20.30 -12.27
C ASN A 273 6.48 -19.66 -11.10
N SER A 274 5.14 -19.83 -11.03
CA SER A 274 4.35 -19.23 -9.93
C SER A 274 4.36 -20.10 -8.66
N ASN A 275 4.25 -19.44 -7.52
CA ASN A 275 4.23 -20.12 -6.22
C ASN A 275 2.94 -20.94 -6.04
N LYS A 276 3.07 -22.23 -5.76
CA LYS A 276 1.95 -23.15 -5.47
C LYS A 276 1.03 -22.62 -4.35
N SER A 277 1.57 -21.91 -3.35
CA SER A 277 0.74 -21.29 -2.29
C SER A 277 -0.25 -20.28 -2.83
N THR A 278 0.12 -19.52 -3.87
CA THR A 278 -0.79 -18.59 -4.55
C THR A 278 -1.92 -19.34 -5.24
N TYR A 279 -1.60 -20.45 -5.91
CA TYR A 279 -2.60 -21.33 -6.54
C TYR A 279 -3.62 -21.82 -5.51
N ILE A 280 -3.12 -22.36 -4.39
CA ILE A 280 -3.98 -22.84 -3.29
C ILE A 280 -4.85 -21.69 -2.76
N GLY A 281 -4.27 -20.50 -2.57
CA GLY A 281 -5.00 -19.32 -2.12
C GLY A 281 -6.14 -18.92 -3.08
N ILE A 282 -5.87 -18.86 -4.38
CA ILE A 282 -6.85 -18.50 -5.42
C ILE A 282 -8.03 -19.49 -5.39
N HIS A 283 -7.74 -20.79 -5.50
CA HIS A 283 -8.79 -21.81 -5.57
C HIS A 283 -9.56 -21.93 -4.26
N SER A 284 -8.91 -21.78 -3.10
CA SER A 284 -9.60 -21.77 -1.81
C SER A 284 -10.59 -20.58 -1.71
N ARG A 285 -10.22 -19.41 -2.22
CA ARG A 285 -11.11 -18.24 -2.26
C ARG A 285 -12.25 -18.40 -3.29
N LEU A 286 -11.98 -19.04 -4.42
CA LEU A 286 -13.03 -19.37 -5.39
C LEU A 286 -14.02 -20.37 -4.79
N ILE A 287 -13.56 -21.39 -4.03
CA ILE A 287 -14.43 -22.29 -3.28
C ILE A 287 -15.34 -21.49 -2.34
N GLU A 288 -14.78 -20.60 -1.51
CA GLU A 288 -15.56 -19.75 -0.61
C GLU A 288 -16.60 -18.93 -1.38
N TYR A 289 -16.19 -18.27 -2.48
CA TYR A 289 -17.09 -17.48 -3.31
C TYR A 289 -18.24 -18.30 -3.89
N TYR A 290 -17.94 -19.47 -4.51
CA TYR A 290 -18.96 -20.33 -5.11
C TYR A 290 -19.91 -20.95 -4.07
N CYS A 291 -19.40 -21.28 -2.88
CA CYS A 291 -20.23 -21.70 -1.76
C CYS A 291 -21.22 -20.60 -1.33
N GLU A 292 -20.77 -19.36 -1.22
CA GLU A 292 -21.62 -18.22 -0.89
C GLU A 292 -22.70 -17.95 -1.95
N GLN A 293 -22.40 -18.26 -3.23
CA GLN A 293 -23.38 -18.17 -4.33
C GLN A 293 -24.23 -19.42 -4.50
N ASN A 294 -24.10 -20.40 -3.59
CA ASN A 294 -24.77 -21.70 -3.67
C ASN A 294 -24.46 -22.50 -4.96
N GLN A 295 -23.29 -22.25 -5.54
CA GLN A 295 -22.80 -22.93 -6.75
C GLN A 295 -21.91 -24.12 -6.35
N ILE A 296 -22.51 -25.14 -5.74
CA ILE A 296 -21.81 -26.26 -5.10
C ILE A 296 -20.95 -27.04 -6.12
N ILE A 297 -21.41 -27.19 -7.36
CA ILE A 297 -20.70 -27.92 -8.42
C ILE A 297 -19.36 -27.23 -8.75
N GLU A 298 -19.39 -25.91 -8.92
CA GLU A 298 -18.17 -25.15 -9.21
C GLU A 298 -17.22 -25.16 -8.01
N ALA A 299 -17.75 -24.99 -6.79
CA ALA A 299 -16.95 -25.10 -5.56
C ALA A 299 -16.24 -26.47 -5.48
N LYS A 300 -16.98 -27.56 -5.80
CA LYS A 300 -16.41 -28.92 -5.79
C LYS A 300 -15.29 -29.10 -6.80
N LYS A 301 -15.42 -28.56 -8.02
CA LYS A 301 -14.34 -28.62 -9.02
C LYS A 301 -13.03 -28.02 -8.50
N HIS A 302 -13.11 -26.83 -7.89
CA HIS A 302 -11.93 -26.19 -7.32
C HIS A 302 -11.37 -26.95 -6.11
N LEU A 303 -12.23 -27.58 -5.31
CA LEU A 303 -11.80 -28.42 -4.21
C LEU A 303 -11.06 -29.67 -4.72
N ASP A 304 -11.61 -30.36 -5.72
CA ASP A 304 -11.00 -31.54 -6.33
C ASP A 304 -9.63 -31.22 -6.94
N LEU A 305 -9.49 -30.05 -7.55
CA LEU A 305 -8.19 -29.55 -8.04
C LEU A 305 -7.18 -29.44 -6.89
N LEU A 306 -7.57 -28.85 -5.76
CA LEU A 306 -6.69 -28.72 -4.60
C LEU A 306 -6.35 -30.05 -3.94
N GLU A 307 -7.32 -30.98 -3.85
CA GLU A 307 -7.12 -32.31 -3.27
C GLU A 307 -6.25 -33.23 -4.16
N SER A 308 -6.22 -32.96 -5.46
CA SER A 308 -5.35 -33.68 -6.41
C SER A 308 -3.89 -33.21 -6.37
N LEU A 309 -3.59 -32.08 -5.69
CA LEU A 309 -2.22 -31.60 -5.58
C LEU A 309 -1.43 -32.45 -4.60
N ASP A 310 -0.29 -32.99 -5.07
CA ASP A 310 0.76 -33.51 -4.19
C ASP A 310 1.51 -32.33 -3.57
N PHE A 311 0.99 -31.79 -2.45
CA PHE A 311 1.51 -30.62 -1.76
C PHE A 311 1.72 -30.93 -0.28
N ASP A 312 2.98 -30.83 0.15
CA ASP A 312 3.32 -30.91 1.56
C ASP A 312 3.05 -29.56 2.23
N PHE A 313 2.10 -29.54 3.16
CA PHE A 313 1.78 -28.35 3.97
C PHE A 313 2.78 -28.12 5.10
N SER A 314 3.74 -29.00 5.32
CA SER A 314 4.77 -28.80 6.33
C SER A 314 5.61 -27.56 5.96
N GLY A 315 5.64 -26.57 6.88
CA GLY A 315 6.37 -25.32 6.68
C GLY A 315 5.69 -24.27 5.80
N ASN A 316 4.51 -24.53 5.21
CA ASN A 316 3.75 -23.56 4.43
C ASN A 316 2.37 -23.25 5.04
N SER A 317 2.39 -22.57 6.15
CA SER A 317 1.20 -22.28 6.95
C SER A 317 0.15 -21.42 6.25
N ALA A 318 0.53 -20.57 5.32
CA ALA A 318 -0.42 -19.75 4.56
C ALA A 318 -1.26 -20.61 3.59
N ALA A 319 -0.63 -21.56 2.89
CA ALA A 319 -1.34 -22.48 2.02
C ALA A 319 -2.26 -23.42 2.83
N GLU A 320 -1.80 -23.92 3.98
CA GLU A 320 -2.62 -24.75 4.88
C GLU A 320 -3.84 -23.98 5.36
N LEU A 321 -3.69 -22.74 5.82
CA LEU A 321 -4.82 -21.91 6.29
C LEU A 321 -5.87 -21.69 5.20
N ASN A 322 -5.42 -21.38 3.97
CA ASN A 322 -6.32 -21.20 2.84
C ASN A 322 -7.07 -22.48 2.49
N PHE A 323 -6.35 -23.60 2.37
CA PHE A 323 -6.96 -24.90 2.04
C PHE A 323 -7.98 -25.34 3.07
N LEU A 324 -7.61 -25.26 4.36
CA LEU A 324 -8.52 -25.59 5.46
C LEU A 324 -9.79 -24.72 5.43
N GLY A 325 -9.64 -23.43 5.16
CA GLY A 325 -10.75 -22.49 5.06
C GLY A 325 -11.71 -22.82 3.92
N GLY A 326 -11.18 -22.98 2.70
CA GLY A 326 -11.99 -23.33 1.53
C GLY A 326 -12.70 -24.67 1.67
N LYS A 327 -11.98 -25.72 2.13
CA LYS A 327 -12.56 -27.05 2.33
C LYS A 327 -13.64 -27.05 3.43
N ALA A 328 -13.38 -26.37 4.55
CA ALA A 328 -14.36 -26.25 5.62
C ALA A 328 -15.62 -25.49 5.17
N LYS A 329 -15.47 -24.43 4.36
CA LYS A 329 -16.63 -23.69 3.81
C LYS A 329 -17.45 -24.56 2.86
N TYR A 330 -16.80 -25.36 2.01
CA TYR A 330 -17.49 -26.32 1.15
C TYR A 330 -18.30 -27.33 1.97
N LEU A 331 -17.68 -27.94 2.99
CA LEU A 331 -18.33 -28.92 3.85
C LEU A 331 -19.51 -28.33 4.62
N GLN A 332 -19.38 -27.13 5.16
CA GLN A 332 -20.51 -26.40 5.76
C GLN A 332 -21.66 -26.25 4.76
N THR A 333 -21.36 -25.85 3.51
CA THR A 333 -22.37 -25.59 2.49
C THR A 333 -23.13 -26.83 2.09
N ILE A 334 -22.49 -28.02 2.12
CA ILE A 334 -23.17 -29.29 1.84
C ILE A 334 -23.82 -29.95 3.08
N GLY A 335 -23.74 -29.32 4.27
CA GLY A 335 -24.35 -29.76 5.51
C GLY A 335 -23.48 -30.73 6.36
N ASP A 336 -22.24 -30.97 5.99
CA ASP A 336 -21.28 -31.74 6.82
C ASP A 336 -20.62 -30.78 7.85
N TYR A 337 -21.41 -30.40 8.84
CA TYR A 337 -21.00 -29.42 9.85
C TYR A 337 -19.93 -29.98 10.81
N ASP A 338 -19.97 -31.26 11.12
CA ASP A 338 -19.01 -31.90 12.04
C ASP A 338 -17.60 -31.85 11.46
N THR A 339 -17.43 -32.24 10.20
CA THR A 339 -16.13 -32.21 9.54
C THR A 339 -15.68 -30.76 9.29
N ALA A 340 -16.60 -29.87 8.91
CA ALA A 340 -16.32 -28.44 8.75
C ALA A 340 -15.80 -27.81 10.06
N LEU A 341 -16.41 -28.17 11.20
CA LEU A 341 -16.01 -27.70 12.52
C LEU A 341 -14.57 -28.15 12.86
N VAL A 342 -14.24 -29.40 12.64
CA VAL A 342 -12.89 -29.94 12.90
C VAL A 342 -11.84 -29.16 12.08
N LEU A 343 -12.10 -28.93 10.78
CA LEU A 343 -11.18 -28.20 9.92
C LEU A 343 -11.05 -26.72 10.31
N ALA A 344 -12.16 -26.08 10.67
CA ALA A 344 -12.15 -24.71 11.15
C ALA A 344 -11.38 -24.56 12.48
N GLN A 345 -11.52 -25.51 13.40
CA GLN A 345 -10.74 -25.54 14.65
C GLN A 345 -9.25 -25.77 14.38
N LYS A 346 -8.90 -26.65 13.43
CA LYS A 346 -7.51 -26.84 13.00
C LYS A 346 -6.95 -25.54 12.40
N LYS A 347 -7.72 -24.89 11.52
CA LYS A 347 -7.35 -23.58 10.96
C LYS A 347 -7.10 -22.55 12.06
N LEU A 348 -7.96 -22.48 13.06
CA LEU A 348 -7.82 -21.56 14.20
C LEU A 348 -6.54 -21.83 14.99
N ALA A 349 -6.21 -23.10 15.24
CA ALA A 349 -5.00 -23.48 15.96
C ALA A 349 -3.73 -23.04 15.20
N VAL A 350 -3.68 -23.29 13.89
CA VAL A 350 -2.58 -22.85 13.02
C VAL A 350 -2.50 -21.31 12.99
N ALA A 351 -3.62 -20.62 12.81
CA ALA A 351 -3.62 -19.15 12.79
C ALA A 351 -3.13 -18.54 14.11
N LYS A 352 -3.52 -19.15 15.25
CA LYS A 352 -3.05 -18.73 16.58
C LYS A 352 -1.55 -18.95 16.78
N SER A 353 -1.03 -20.10 16.35
CA SER A 353 0.41 -20.39 16.46
C SER A 353 1.27 -19.41 15.67
N LEU A 354 0.72 -18.81 14.61
CA LEU A 354 1.38 -17.83 13.76
C LEU A 354 1.10 -16.38 14.16
N GLY A 355 0.19 -16.13 15.10
CA GLY A 355 -0.23 -14.79 15.50
C GLY A 355 -0.94 -14.00 14.38
N MET A 356 -1.61 -14.67 13.43
CA MET A 356 -2.29 -14.06 12.28
C MET A 356 -3.69 -13.57 12.66
N GLU A 357 -3.77 -12.38 13.23
CA GLU A 357 -5.03 -11.82 13.80
C GLU A 357 -6.19 -11.78 12.80
N ASP A 358 -5.94 -11.39 11.53
CA ASP A 358 -6.97 -11.36 10.48
C ASP A 358 -7.57 -12.77 10.24
N GLU A 359 -6.71 -13.80 10.20
CA GLU A 359 -7.14 -15.19 10.03
C GLU A 359 -7.84 -15.72 11.27
N ILE A 360 -7.38 -15.37 12.48
CA ILE A 360 -8.02 -15.73 13.74
C ILE A 360 -9.43 -15.14 13.79
N MET A 361 -9.56 -13.84 13.47
CA MET A 361 -10.83 -13.12 13.43
C MET A 361 -11.81 -13.78 12.43
N GLY A 362 -11.36 -13.99 11.19
CA GLY A 362 -12.18 -14.59 10.14
C GLY A 362 -12.61 -16.03 10.49
N THR A 363 -11.71 -16.79 11.12
CA THR A 363 -12.02 -18.17 11.53
C THR A 363 -13.02 -18.21 12.70
N TYR A 364 -12.96 -17.28 13.66
CA TYR A 364 -13.98 -17.17 14.70
C TYR A 364 -15.34 -16.77 14.11
N SER A 365 -15.38 -15.87 13.13
CA SER A 365 -16.63 -15.55 12.42
C SER A 365 -17.21 -16.78 11.74
N PHE A 366 -16.37 -17.55 11.07
CA PHE A 366 -16.79 -18.78 10.40
C PHE A 366 -17.22 -19.89 11.38
N LEU A 367 -16.54 -20.05 12.50
CA LEU A 367 -16.98 -20.95 13.57
C LEU A 367 -18.33 -20.55 14.14
N SER A 368 -18.60 -19.25 14.24
CA SER A 368 -19.92 -18.76 14.65
C SER A 368 -21.02 -19.19 13.69
N GLU A 369 -20.77 -19.13 12.37
CA GLU A 369 -21.71 -19.61 11.35
C GLU A 369 -21.97 -21.12 11.50
N ILE A 370 -20.90 -21.93 11.60
CA ILE A 370 -21.02 -23.39 11.75
C ILE A 370 -21.82 -23.74 13.02
N TYR A 371 -21.51 -23.14 14.16
CA TYR A 371 -22.24 -23.40 15.40
C TYR A 371 -23.71 -22.98 15.31
N TYR A 372 -24.00 -21.89 14.58
CA TYR A 372 -25.38 -21.47 14.32
C TYR A 372 -26.12 -22.51 13.50
N ASP A 373 -25.54 -23.01 12.42
CA ASP A 373 -26.12 -24.04 11.54
C ASP A 373 -26.34 -25.37 12.29
N MET A 374 -25.48 -25.68 13.27
CA MET A 374 -25.63 -26.85 14.17
C MET A 374 -26.66 -26.65 15.29
N GLY A 375 -27.24 -25.43 15.44
CA GLY A 375 -28.15 -25.10 16.55
C GLY A 375 -27.45 -24.84 17.89
N GLU A 376 -26.11 -24.75 17.90
CA GLU A 376 -25.29 -24.49 19.08
C GLU A 376 -25.17 -22.97 19.35
N TYR A 377 -26.27 -22.28 19.54
CA TYR A 377 -26.35 -20.81 19.55
C TYR A 377 -25.45 -20.14 20.59
N LYS A 378 -25.24 -20.78 21.75
CA LYS A 378 -24.33 -20.24 22.78
C LYS A 378 -22.90 -20.16 22.25
N LYS A 379 -22.37 -21.22 21.63
CA LYS A 379 -21.03 -21.25 21.08
C LYS A 379 -20.89 -20.34 19.86
N SER A 380 -21.97 -20.21 19.08
CA SER A 380 -22.04 -19.23 17.99
C SER A 380 -21.84 -17.81 18.51
N ILE A 381 -22.56 -17.41 19.55
CA ILE A 381 -22.42 -16.10 20.17
C ILE A 381 -21.02 -15.88 20.72
N GLU A 382 -20.47 -16.84 21.46
CA GLU A 382 -19.13 -16.77 22.03
C GLU A 382 -18.06 -16.58 20.92
N SER A 383 -18.17 -17.32 19.82
CA SER A 383 -17.28 -17.20 18.68
C SER A 383 -17.41 -15.84 17.97
N ASN A 384 -18.63 -15.36 17.80
CA ASN A 384 -18.87 -14.04 17.21
C ASN A 384 -18.32 -12.89 18.07
N GLN A 385 -18.47 -13.01 19.39
CA GLN A 385 -17.88 -12.04 20.33
C GLN A 385 -16.35 -12.03 20.25
N ALA A 386 -15.72 -13.19 20.14
CA ALA A 386 -14.28 -13.31 19.96
C ALA A 386 -13.82 -12.67 18.64
N SER A 387 -14.56 -12.92 17.54
CA SER A 387 -14.28 -12.27 16.25
C SER A 387 -14.40 -10.74 16.33
N THR A 388 -15.48 -10.24 16.94
CA THR A 388 -15.75 -8.81 17.08
C THR A 388 -14.68 -8.11 17.92
N ALA A 389 -14.27 -8.72 19.02
CA ALA A 389 -13.22 -8.15 19.89
C ALA A 389 -11.89 -7.98 19.13
N ILE A 390 -11.51 -8.96 18.29
CA ILE A 390 -10.30 -8.87 17.46
C ILE A 390 -10.48 -7.83 16.35
N LYS A 391 -11.64 -7.79 15.70
CA LYS A 391 -11.99 -6.80 14.69
C LYS A 391 -11.83 -5.37 15.23
N ASP A 392 -12.36 -5.11 16.40
CA ASP A 392 -12.27 -3.80 17.07
C ASP A 392 -10.81 -3.45 17.38
N SER A 393 -10.01 -4.42 17.83
CA SER A 393 -8.57 -4.24 18.07
C SER A 393 -7.82 -3.87 16.78
N ILE A 394 -8.06 -4.60 15.69
CA ILE A 394 -7.44 -4.34 14.38
C ILE A 394 -7.84 -2.94 13.87
N TYR A 395 -9.14 -2.61 13.96
CA TYR A 395 -9.66 -1.33 13.52
C TYR A 395 -9.05 -0.15 14.30
N ASN A 396 -9.02 -0.25 15.63
CA ASN A 396 -8.43 0.78 16.48
C ASN A 396 -6.95 0.97 16.19
N ARG A 397 -6.20 -0.12 16.00
CA ARG A 397 -4.78 -0.07 15.65
C ARG A 397 -4.56 0.54 14.25
N SER A 398 -5.36 0.15 13.26
CA SER A 398 -5.28 0.70 11.90
C SER A 398 -5.61 2.20 11.90
N THR A 399 -6.62 2.62 12.63
CA THR A 399 -6.99 4.04 12.76
C THR A 399 -5.90 4.85 13.47
N ALA A 400 -5.32 4.30 14.55
CA ALA A 400 -4.21 4.94 15.26
C ALA A 400 -2.97 5.08 14.36
N ASN A 401 -2.67 4.05 13.58
CA ASN A 401 -1.56 4.06 12.62
C ASN A 401 -1.80 5.08 11.50
N ALA A 402 -3.02 5.17 10.99
CA ALA A 402 -3.41 6.15 9.98
C ALA A 402 -3.26 7.58 10.50
N LEU A 403 -3.72 7.83 11.71
CA LEU A 403 -3.58 9.13 12.37
C LEU A 403 -2.09 9.49 12.56
N ALA A 404 -1.30 8.56 13.08
CA ALA A 404 0.14 8.75 13.27
C ALA A 404 0.88 9.03 11.94
N TYR A 405 0.51 8.36 10.86
CA TYR A 405 1.05 8.61 9.53
C TYR A 405 0.77 10.05 9.06
N TYR A 406 -0.49 10.47 9.10
CA TYR A 406 -0.85 11.84 8.68
C TYR A 406 -0.27 12.90 9.60
N GLN A 407 -0.21 12.64 10.90
CA GLN A 407 0.43 13.56 11.85
C GLN A 407 1.93 13.70 11.55
N THR A 408 2.63 12.59 11.29
CA THR A 408 4.07 12.63 10.96
C THR A 408 4.30 13.35 9.64
N LEU A 409 3.46 13.10 8.63
CA LEU A 409 3.53 13.78 7.34
C LEU A 409 3.36 15.30 7.52
N TYR A 410 2.34 15.71 8.27
CA TYR A 410 2.09 17.12 8.58
C TYR A 410 3.26 17.77 9.34
N GLU A 411 3.80 17.07 10.36
CA GLU A 411 4.95 17.58 11.13
C GLU A 411 6.21 17.72 10.26
N THR A 412 6.42 16.77 9.32
CA THR A 412 7.56 16.81 8.39
C THR A 412 7.42 18.00 7.44
N GLU A 413 6.27 18.17 6.80
CA GLU A 413 6.00 19.31 5.93
C GLU A 413 6.14 20.64 6.68
N LYS A 414 5.66 20.70 7.91
CA LYS A 414 5.81 21.89 8.76
C LYS A 414 7.28 22.19 9.07
N LYS A 415 8.08 21.18 9.44
CA LYS A 415 9.51 21.33 9.71
C LYS A 415 10.31 21.75 8.48
N GLU A 416 10.02 21.18 7.32
CA GLU A 416 10.64 21.60 6.05
C GLU A 416 10.33 23.06 5.75
N LYS A 417 9.08 23.48 5.93
CA LYS A 417 8.67 24.87 5.76
C LYS A 417 9.42 25.81 6.71
N GLU A 418 9.48 25.42 8.00
CA GLU A 418 10.24 26.19 9.00
C GLU A 418 11.74 26.24 8.69
N LEU A 419 12.32 25.17 8.15
CA LEU A 419 13.74 25.10 7.77
C LEU A 419 14.03 26.03 6.58
N VAL A 420 13.16 26.02 5.57
CA VAL A 420 13.26 26.93 4.40
C VAL A 420 13.13 28.39 4.84
N GLU A 421 12.18 28.70 5.73
CA GLU A 421 12.03 30.05 6.29
C GLU A 421 13.26 30.48 7.08
N LYS A 422 13.84 29.62 7.92
CA LYS A 422 15.05 29.91 8.69
C LYS A 422 16.29 30.06 7.82
N THR A 423 16.50 29.19 6.85
CA THR A 423 17.67 29.28 5.94
C THR A 423 17.58 30.51 5.06
N THR A 424 16.40 30.87 4.61
CA THR A 424 16.17 32.14 3.88
C THR A 424 16.47 33.37 4.75
N SER A 425 16.03 33.29 6.02
CA SER A 425 16.28 34.40 6.98
C SER A 425 17.76 34.54 7.34
N ILE A 426 18.49 33.44 7.53
CA ILE A 426 19.94 33.44 7.82
C ILE A 426 20.72 33.99 6.61
N SER A 427 20.41 33.49 5.40
CA SER A 427 21.04 33.99 4.16
C SER A 427 20.80 35.48 3.91
N LEU A 428 19.63 35.98 4.31
CA LEU A 428 19.30 37.40 4.24
C LEU A 428 20.11 38.21 5.25
N LEU A 429 20.22 37.74 6.50
CA LEU A 429 21.00 38.41 7.55
C LEU A 429 22.50 38.49 7.25
N GLU A 430 23.06 37.42 6.68
CA GLU A 430 24.47 37.40 6.27
C GLU A 430 24.77 38.37 5.11
N LYS A 431 23.83 38.40 4.14
CA LYS A 431 23.95 39.31 2.98
C LYS A 431 23.79 40.77 3.36
N ASP A 432 22.87 41.03 4.31
CA ASP A 432 22.69 42.38 4.86
C ASP A 432 23.92 42.86 5.64
N ASN A 433 24.55 41.99 6.42
CA ASN A 433 25.74 42.32 7.20
C ASN A 433 26.97 42.64 6.32
N GLU A 434 27.12 41.91 5.20
CA GLU A 434 28.19 42.23 4.21
C GLU A 434 27.88 43.53 3.42
N SER A 435 26.61 43.74 3.07
CA SER A 435 26.20 44.96 2.37
C SER A 435 26.37 46.21 3.22
N PHE A 436 26.04 46.06 4.52
CA PHE A 436 26.20 47.15 5.50
C PHE A 436 27.68 47.54 5.70
N LYS A 437 28.58 46.54 5.77
CA LYS A 437 30.04 46.79 5.86
C LYS A 437 30.61 47.46 4.61
N LYS A 438 30.12 47.11 3.42
CA LYS A 438 30.53 47.73 2.15
C LYS A 438 29.91 49.10 1.94
N ALA A 439 28.65 49.31 2.40
CA ALA A 439 27.95 50.58 2.27
C ALA A 439 28.50 51.70 3.14
N MET A 440 29.04 51.37 4.33
CA MET A 440 29.75 52.36 5.18
C MET A 440 31.01 52.92 4.56
N LEU A 441 31.60 52.26 3.59
CA LEU A 441 32.88 52.63 2.99
C LEU A 441 32.78 53.56 1.76
N PHE A 442 31.65 53.57 1.05
CA PHE A 442 31.52 54.26 -0.23
C PHE A 442 30.31 55.19 -0.39
N GLY A 443 30.16 56.13 0.54
CA GLY A 443 29.42 57.39 0.33
C GLY A 443 27.92 57.34 0.06
N GLY A 444 27.20 58.01 0.92
CA GLY A 444 25.75 57.88 1.18
C GLY A 444 24.74 58.36 0.09
N ILE A 445 25.11 58.79 -1.07
CA ILE A 445 24.14 59.35 -2.05
C ILE A 445 23.71 58.30 -3.11
N ALA A 446 24.62 57.46 -3.59
CA ALA A 446 24.29 56.37 -4.55
C ALA A 446 23.47 55.24 -3.91
N ILE A 447 23.57 55.08 -2.59
CA ILE A 447 22.94 54.02 -1.80
C ILE A 447 21.43 54.23 -1.66
N LEU A 448 20.98 55.45 -1.43
CA LEU A 448 19.54 55.75 -1.26
C LEU A 448 18.71 55.43 -2.52
N LEU A 449 19.22 55.75 -3.70
CA LEU A 449 18.56 55.45 -4.98
C LEU A 449 18.61 53.96 -5.33
N SER A 450 19.77 53.28 -5.09
CA SER A 450 19.90 51.83 -5.30
C SER A 450 19.05 51.02 -4.31
N PHE A 451 18.97 51.50 -3.06
CA PHE A 451 18.17 50.85 -2.02
C PHE A 451 16.66 50.96 -2.32
N GLY A 452 16.17 52.07 -2.79
CA GLY A 452 14.78 52.23 -3.20
C GLY A 452 14.39 51.31 -4.38
N LEU A 453 15.26 51.20 -5.38
CA LEU A 453 15.06 50.30 -6.53
C LEU A 453 15.11 48.81 -6.15
N ILE A 454 16.02 48.45 -5.24
CA ILE A 454 16.13 47.04 -4.76
C ILE A 454 14.91 46.65 -3.92
N LEU A 455 14.38 47.56 -3.10
CA LEU A 455 13.18 47.33 -2.31
C LEU A 455 11.92 47.15 -3.18
N LEU A 456 11.77 47.97 -4.23
CA LEU A 456 10.65 47.85 -5.18
C LEU A 456 10.70 46.54 -5.95
N TYR A 457 11.89 46.12 -6.40
CA TYR A 457 12.09 44.86 -7.11
C TYR A 457 11.83 43.65 -6.22
N ARG A 458 12.30 43.68 -4.97
CA ARG A 458 12.03 42.59 -3.98
C ARG A 458 10.55 42.56 -3.62
N ASN A 459 9.89 43.70 -3.46
CA ASN A 459 8.46 43.75 -3.14
C ASN A 459 7.61 43.14 -4.26
N GLN A 460 7.92 43.43 -5.52
CA GLN A 460 7.26 42.82 -6.66
C GLN A 460 7.51 41.29 -6.74
N ARG A 461 8.74 40.84 -6.47
CA ARG A 461 9.04 39.40 -6.47
C ARG A 461 8.41 38.67 -5.27
N HIS A 462 8.42 39.30 -4.10
CA HIS A 462 7.81 38.73 -2.90
C HIS A 462 6.28 38.58 -3.05
N LEU A 463 5.62 39.57 -3.64
CA LEU A 463 4.20 39.52 -3.99
C LEU A 463 3.91 38.39 -5.00
N LYS A 464 4.78 38.18 -5.98
CA LYS A 464 4.64 37.12 -6.98
C LYS A 464 4.87 35.72 -6.38
N SER A 465 5.88 35.58 -5.52
CA SER A 465 6.23 34.30 -4.84
C SER A 465 5.15 33.90 -3.83
N ASN A 466 4.66 34.87 -3.03
CA ASN A 466 3.57 34.61 -2.08
C ASN A 466 2.27 34.19 -2.78
N LYS A 467 2.01 34.76 -3.96
CA LYS A 467 0.84 34.43 -4.76
C LYS A 467 0.90 32.97 -5.24
N VAL A 468 2.06 32.53 -5.75
CA VAL A 468 2.27 31.15 -6.21
C VAL A 468 2.22 30.16 -5.04
N LEU A 469 2.78 30.54 -3.88
CA LEU A 469 2.74 29.69 -2.68
C LEU A 469 1.31 29.54 -2.15
N GLN A 470 0.56 30.64 -2.15
CA GLN A 470 -0.84 30.67 -1.73
C GLN A 470 -1.75 29.86 -2.67
N GLU A 471 -1.49 29.94 -3.98
CA GLU A 471 -2.21 29.14 -4.99
C GLU A 471 -1.92 27.64 -4.79
N LYS A 472 -0.66 27.26 -4.56
CA LYS A 472 -0.27 25.88 -4.32
C LYS A 472 -0.87 25.30 -3.03
N PHE A 473 -0.85 26.09 -1.97
CA PHE A 473 -1.47 25.73 -0.69
C PHE A 473 -2.99 25.52 -0.82
N SER A 474 -3.68 26.42 -1.56
CA SER A 474 -5.11 26.28 -1.80
C SER A 474 -5.46 24.99 -2.58
N GLN A 475 -4.61 24.61 -3.55
CA GLN A 475 -4.79 23.38 -4.32
C GLN A 475 -4.58 22.12 -3.45
N GLU A 476 -3.50 22.09 -2.67
CA GLU A 476 -3.22 20.98 -1.74
C GLU A 476 -4.34 20.84 -0.69
N LEU A 477 -4.89 21.96 -0.23
CA LEU A 477 -6.03 21.97 0.69
C LEU A 477 -7.29 21.35 0.06
N LEU A 478 -7.56 21.65 -1.22
CA LEU A 478 -8.71 21.07 -1.93
C LEU A 478 -8.55 19.57 -2.13
N ILE A 479 -7.36 19.10 -2.48
CA ILE A 479 -7.07 17.65 -2.63
C ILE A 479 -7.22 16.93 -1.29
N SER A 480 -6.64 17.49 -0.23
CA SER A 480 -6.74 16.94 1.13
C SER A 480 -8.19 16.90 1.62
N GLN A 481 -8.95 17.97 1.37
CA GLN A 481 -10.36 18.05 1.73
C GLN A 481 -11.21 17.00 0.99
N GLU A 482 -10.94 16.76 -0.28
CA GLU A 482 -11.66 15.75 -1.05
C GLU A 482 -11.28 14.32 -0.63
N GLY A 483 -10.00 14.09 -0.29
CA GLY A 483 -9.54 12.83 0.29
C GLY A 483 -10.22 12.52 1.63
N GLU A 484 -10.34 13.52 2.50
CA GLU A 484 -11.01 13.38 3.79
C GLU A 484 -12.54 13.18 3.64
N ARG A 485 -13.19 13.91 2.75
CA ARG A 485 -14.61 13.71 2.42
C ARG A 485 -14.87 12.29 1.92
N ARG A 486 -14.00 11.76 1.06
CA ARG A 486 -14.08 10.40 0.55
C ARG A 486 -13.91 9.37 1.66
N ARG A 487 -12.94 9.58 2.58
CA ARG A 487 -12.71 8.71 3.73
C ARG A 487 -13.93 8.67 4.65
N ILE A 488 -14.40 9.86 5.07
CA ILE A 488 -15.56 9.97 5.96
C ILE A 488 -16.80 9.35 5.34
N SER A 489 -17.05 9.60 4.04
CA SER A 489 -18.18 9.02 3.31
C SER A 489 -18.13 7.49 3.34
N LYS A 490 -16.94 6.91 3.14
CA LYS A 490 -16.75 5.47 3.20
C LYS A 490 -16.97 4.91 4.60
N ASP A 491 -16.42 5.57 5.62
CA ASP A 491 -16.58 5.16 7.02
C ASP A 491 -18.06 5.21 7.47
N LEU A 492 -18.81 6.22 6.99
CA LEU A 492 -20.26 6.31 7.23
C LEU A 492 -21.03 5.19 6.53
N HIS A 493 -20.70 4.93 5.26
CA HIS A 493 -21.40 3.92 4.47
C HIS A 493 -21.13 2.50 5.00
N ASP A 494 -19.84 2.15 5.18
CA ASP A 494 -19.42 0.78 5.52
C ASP A 494 -19.52 0.48 7.03
N GLY A 495 -19.36 1.51 7.89
CA GLY A 495 -19.48 1.37 9.33
C GLY A 495 -20.93 1.56 9.81
N ILE A 496 -21.39 2.79 9.82
CA ILE A 496 -22.71 3.16 10.41
C ILE A 496 -23.85 2.62 9.55
N GLY A 497 -23.74 2.71 8.22
CA GLY A 497 -24.79 2.24 7.31
C GLY A 497 -25.07 0.74 7.44
N GLN A 498 -24.00 -0.08 7.55
CA GLN A 498 -24.15 -1.53 7.74
C GLN A 498 -24.67 -1.88 9.14
N GLN A 499 -24.24 -1.18 10.18
CA GLN A 499 -24.74 -1.41 11.55
C GLN A 499 -26.24 -1.11 11.65
N LEU A 500 -26.68 -0.03 11.03
CA LEU A 500 -28.09 0.33 10.99
C LEU A 500 -28.94 -0.68 10.19
N LEU A 501 -28.38 -1.26 9.11
CA LEU A 501 -29.03 -2.35 8.36
C LEU A 501 -29.19 -3.63 9.21
N VAL A 502 -28.17 -3.95 10.02
CA VAL A 502 -28.26 -5.08 10.97
C VAL A 502 -29.32 -4.82 12.03
N ILE A 503 -29.41 -3.59 12.57
CA ILE A 503 -30.44 -3.16 13.52
C ILE A 503 -31.82 -3.25 12.85
N LYS A 504 -31.98 -2.73 11.62
CA LYS A 504 -33.19 -2.83 10.83
C LYS A 504 -33.66 -4.28 10.67
N ASN A 505 -32.76 -5.18 10.26
CA ASN A 505 -33.03 -6.60 10.08
C ASN A 505 -33.45 -7.28 11.39
N LYS A 506 -32.87 -6.88 12.52
CA LYS A 506 -33.23 -7.39 13.85
C LYS A 506 -34.60 -6.89 14.32
N LEU A 507 -34.95 -5.64 13.99
CA LEU A 507 -36.26 -5.03 14.27
C LEU A 507 -37.36 -5.59 13.37
N MET A 508 -37.05 -6.23 12.25
CA MET A 508 -38.04 -6.88 11.38
C MET A 508 -38.80 -8.02 12.09
N SER A 509 -38.18 -8.62 13.13
CA SER A 509 -38.75 -9.72 13.91
C SER A 509 -39.54 -9.27 15.17
N THR A 510 -39.48 -7.99 15.56
CA THR A 510 -40.02 -7.52 16.85
C THR A 510 -41.32 -6.65 16.73
N GLY A 511 -41.79 -6.34 15.52
CA GLY A 511 -43.14 -5.80 15.30
C GLY A 511 -43.39 -4.31 15.60
N ASP A 512 -42.38 -3.54 16.05
CA ASP A 512 -42.57 -2.10 16.32
C ASP A 512 -42.37 -1.26 15.03
N ALA A 513 -43.50 -0.80 14.47
CA ALA A 513 -43.55 -0.06 13.22
C ALA A 513 -42.91 1.35 13.31
N ASP A 514 -42.97 1.98 14.48
CA ASP A 514 -42.44 3.34 14.65
C ASP A 514 -40.92 3.35 14.79
N THR A 515 -40.35 2.40 15.52
CA THR A 515 -38.89 2.22 15.62
C THR A 515 -38.29 1.82 14.26
N LYS A 516 -39.02 1.03 13.48
CA LYS A 516 -38.61 0.67 12.11
C LYS A 516 -38.55 1.88 11.18
N LYS A 517 -39.58 2.74 11.20
CA LYS A 517 -39.56 3.99 10.43
C LYS A 517 -38.40 4.92 10.83
N MET A 518 -38.11 4.99 12.14
CA MET A 518 -37.05 5.81 12.65
C MET A 518 -35.64 5.30 12.20
N VAL A 519 -35.46 3.98 12.18
CA VAL A 519 -34.22 3.36 11.67
C VAL A 519 -34.13 3.53 10.15
N ASP A 520 -35.22 3.35 9.40
CA ASP A 520 -35.22 3.59 7.95
C ASP A 520 -34.89 5.05 7.63
N HIS A 521 -35.47 6.01 8.37
CA HIS A 521 -35.12 7.41 8.23
C HIS A 521 -33.65 7.68 8.52
N THR A 522 -33.11 7.12 9.61
CA THR A 522 -31.71 7.28 9.96
C THR A 522 -30.78 6.65 8.92
N ILE A 523 -31.13 5.51 8.35
CA ILE A 523 -30.38 4.90 7.24
C ILE A 523 -30.33 5.84 6.04
N GLU A 524 -31.49 6.42 5.67
CA GLU A 524 -31.53 7.35 4.53
C GLU A 524 -30.79 8.66 4.83
N GLU A 525 -30.82 9.17 6.07
CA GLU A 525 -30.02 10.32 6.48
C GLU A 525 -28.52 10.02 6.38
N VAL A 526 -28.06 8.88 6.90
CA VAL A 526 -26.65 8.49 6.81
C VAL A 526 -26.21 8.32 5.36
N ARG A 527 -27.05 7.72 4.53
CA ARG A 527 -26.80 7.59 3.09
C ARG A 527 -26.78 8.94 2.38
N ALA A 528 -27.66 9.85 2.74
CA ALA A 528 -27.71 11.20 2.20
C ALA A 528 -26.41 11.97 2.56
N ILE A 529 -25.99 11.92 3.82
CA ILE A 529 -24.72 12.53 4.29
C ILE A 529 -23.53 11.91 3.57
N SER A 530 -23.49 10.58 3.41
CA SER A 530 -22.42 9.89 2.71
C SER A 530 -22.33 10.31 1.23
N ARG A 531 -23.49 10.44 0.56
CA ARG A 531 -23.57 10.94 -0.84
C ARG A 531 -23.13 12.40 -0.98
N ASP A 532 -23.50 13.25 -0.01
CA ASP A 532 -23.07 14.65 0.01
C ASP A 532 -21.55 14.78 0.21
N LEU A 533 -20.98 13.92 1.03
CA LEU A 533 -19.54 13.90 1.30
C LEU A 533 -18.74 13.36 0.11
N HIS A 534 -19.23 12.32 -0.58
CA HIS A 534 -18.56 11.78 -1.77
C HIS A 534 -19.59 11.19 -2.75
N PRO A 535 -19.66 11.70 -3.99
CA PRO A 535 -20.66 11.28 -4.97
C PRO A 535 -20.29 9.94 -5.60
N PHE A 536 -20.70 8.81 -4.99
CA PHE A 536 -20.50 7.47 -5.55
C PHE A 536 -21.11 7.32 -6.94
N GLN A 537 -22.21 8.04 -7.23
CA GLN A 537 -22.85 8.07 -8.55
C GLN A 537 -21.91 8.53 -9.66
N LEU A 538 -20.94 9.38 -9.35
CA LEU A 538 -19.93 9.82 -10.30
C LEU A 538 -19.07 8.65 -10.80
N GLN A 539 -18.78 7.68 -9.93
CA GLN A 539 -17.98 6.50 -10.28
C GLN A 539 -18.79 5.42 -11.01
N GLU A 540 -20.08 5.31 -10.70
CA GLU A 540 -20.95 4.27 -11.24
C GLU A 540 -21.63 4.70 -12.56
N LEU A 541 -22.04 5.97 -12.68
CA LEU A 541 -22.87 6.44 -13.76
C LEU A 541 -22.15 7.35 -14.78
N GLY A 542 -20.92 7.80 -14.45
CA GLY A 542 -20.24 8.85 -15.19
C GLY A 542 -20.70 10.27 -14.79
N ILE A 543 -19.93 11.29 -15.20
CA ILE A 543 -20.14 12.67 -14.77
C ILE A 543 -21.46 13.24 -15.28
N THR A 544 -21.83 12.95 -16.52
CA THR A 544 -23.05 13.48 -17.14
C THR A 544 -24.28 13.04 -16.36
N LYS A 545 -24.42 11.74 -16.16
CA LYS A 545 -25.58 11.16 -15.43
C LYS A 545 -25.56 11.51 -13.95
N ALA A 546 -24.40 11.63 -13.33
CA ALA A 546 -24.29 12.05 -11.94
C ALA A 546 -24.80 13.49 -11.73
N ILE A 547 -24.52 14.39 -12.68
CA ILE A 547 -25.02 15.75 -12.66
C ILE A 547 -26.54 15.76 -12.86
N GLU A 548 -27.06 15.04 -13.88
CA GLU A 548 -28.50 14.90 -14.12
C GLU A 548 -29.22 14.34 -12.89
N TYR A 549 -28.67 13.31 -12.27
CA TYR A 549 -29.22 12.74 -11.04
C TYR A 549 -29.31 13.77 -9.91
N THR A 550 -28.25 14.57 -9.73
CA THR A 550 -28.20 15.61 -8.68
C THR A 550 -29.26 16.69 -8.92
N ILE A 551 -29.42 17.11 -10.16
CA ILE A 551 -30.44 18.10 -10.55
C ILE A 551 -31.86 17.54 -10.30
N ASN A 552 -32.14 16.32 -10.74
CA ASN A 552 -33.44 15.67 -10.54
C ASN A 552 -33.76 15.50 -9.04
N GLN A 553 -32.76 15.13 -8.23
CA GLN A 553 -32.96 15.03 -6.78
C GLN A 553 -33.28 16.38 -6.12
N ILE A 554 -32.75 17.48 -6.62
CA ILE A 554 -33.08 18.81 -6.11
C ILE A 554 -34.49 19.20 -6.56
N ASP A 555 -34.85 18.97 -7.81
CA ASP A 555 -36.15 19.29 -8.37
C ASP A 555 -37.27 18.48 -7.69
N GLU A 556 -37.02 17.20 -7.39
CA GLU A 556 -37.99 16.34 -6.70
C GLU A 556 -38.17 16.64 -5.21
N ASN A 557 -37.12 17.10 -4.53
CA ASN A 557 -37.10 17.26 -3.07
C ASN A 557 -37.24 18.71 -2.59
N THR A 558 -37.31 19.67 -3.52
CA THR A 558 -37.41 21.10 -3.17
C THR A 558 -38.50 21.80 -4.00
N THR A 559 -38.81 23.00 -3.67
CA THR A 559 -39.75 23.86 -4.44
C THR A 559 -39.08 24.62 -5.60
N LEU A 560 -37.77 24.39 -5.81
CA LEU A 560 -37.01 25.04 -6.85
C LEU A 560 -37.12 24.25 -8.15
N PHE A 561 -37.74 24.81 -9.18
CA PHE A 561 -37.75 24.21 -10.51
C PHE A 561 -36.41 24.37 -11.21
N ILE A 562 -35.77 23.27 -11.63
CA ILE A 562 -34.48 23.32 -12.34
C ILE A 562 -34.60 22.74 -13.75
N SER A 563 -34.39 23.56 -14.77
CA SER A 563 -34.25 23.09 -16.14
C SER A 563 -32.78 22.74 -16.45
N ALA A 564 -32.56 21.61 -17.11
CA ALA A 564 -31.24 21.13 -17.47
C ALA A 564 -31.07 20.95 -18.98
N GLU A 565 -29.98 21.45 -19.54
CA GLU A 565 -29.52 21.19 -20.92
C GLU A 565 -28.07 20.69 -20.82
N ILE A 566 -27.83 19.38 -20.93
CA ILE A 566 -26.54 18.79 -20.63
C ILE A 566 -26.05 17.97 -21.82
N ASP A 567 -24.98 18.42 -22.45
CA ASP A 567 -24.24 17.63 -23.42
C ASP A 567 -23.46 16.51 -22.70
N ASN A 568 -23.25 15.40 -23.39
CA ASN A 568 -22.44 14.32 -22.83
C ASN A 568 -20.98 14.75 -22.72
N ILE A 569 -20.47 14.74 -21.48
CA ILE A 569 -19.09 15.07 -21.11
C ILE A 569 -18.36 13.90 -20.45
N ASP A 570 -18.91 12.69 -20.55
CA ASP A 570 -18.25 11.50 -20.01
C ASP A 570 -16.94 11.23 -20.76
N ASP A 571 -15.94 10.72 -20.04
CA ASP A 571 -14.60 10.35 -20.55
C ASP A 571 -13.78 11.49 -21.19
N ILE A 572 -14.15 12.73 -20.92
CA ILE A 572 -13.42 13.91 -21.43
C ILE A 572 -12.34 14.35 -20.43
N PHE A 573 -12.63 14.25 -19.16
CA PHE A 573 -11.77 14.70 -18.06
C PHE A 573 -11.18 13.54 -17.28
N SER A 574 -10.08 13.78 -16.58
CA SER A 574 -9.57 12.81 -15.60
C SER A 574 -10.60 12.60 -14.49
N LYS A 575 -10.53 11.46 -13.80
CA LYS A 575 -11.46 11.20 -12.67
C LYS A 575 -11.36 12.22 -11.55
N GLU A 576 -10.18 12.81 -11.35
CA GLU A 576 -9.98 13.91 -10.39
C GLU A 576 -10.63 15.21 -10.86
N ASP A 577 -10.53 15.49 -12.16
CA ASP A 577 -11.14 16.67 -12.77
C ASP A 577 -12.67 16.54 -12.79
N GLU A 578 -13.20 15.35 -13.10
CA GLU A 578 -14.64 15.07 -13.01
C GLU A 578 -15.20 15.37 -11.61
N VAL A 579 -14.48 14.96 -10.56
CA VAL A 579 -14.85 15.28 -9.17
C VAL A 579 -14.87 16.78 -8.94
N ASN A 580 -13.87 17.52 -9.42
CA ASN A 580 -13.83 18.96 -9.25
C ASN A 580 -14.95 19.68 -10.02
N ILE A 581 -15.26 19.25 -11.25
CA ILE A 581 -16.39 19.78 -12.04
C ILE A 581 -17.70 19.50 -11.33
N TYR A 582 -17.89 18.25 -10.86
CA TYR A 582 -19.08 17.89 -10.11
C TYR A 582 -19.26 18.75 -8.85
N ARG A 583 -18.17 18.99 -8.09
CA ARG A 583 -18.19 19.86 -6.92
C ARG A 583 -18.52 21.31 -7.23
N ILE A 584 -18.04 21.82 -8.37
CA ILE A 584 -18.41 23.16 -8.83
C ILE A 584 -19.92 23.26 -9.05
N ILE A 585 -20.51 22.27 -9.69
CA ILE A 585 -21.97 22.24 -9.94
C ILE A 585 -22.72 22.06 -8.64
N GLN A 586 -22.33 21.11 -7.79
CA GLN A 586 -22.94 20.85 -6.49
C GLN A 586 -22.94 22.10 -5.59
N GLU A 587 -21.79 22.76 -5.47
CA GLU A 587 -21.65 24.00 -4.66
C GLU A 587 -22.48 25.15 -5.25
N SER A 588 -22.53 25.27 -6.57
CA SER A 588 -23.34 26.28 -7.23
C SER A 588 -24.82 26.08 -7.00
N LEU A 589 -25.30 24.83 -7.09
CA LEU A 589 -26.69 24.45 -6.78
C LEU A 589 -27.02 24.63 -5.30
N SER A 590 -26.07 24.26 -4.42
CA SER A 590 -26.21 24.49 -2.96
C SER A 590 -26.34 25.98 -2.63
N ASN A 591 -25.59 26.84 -3.35
CA ASN A 591 -25.67 28.29 -3.17
C ASN A 591 -27.04 28.84 -3.62
N ILE A 592 -27.63 28.30 -4.68
CA ILE A 592 -28.99 28.65 -5.09
C ILE A 592 -29.98 28.27 -3.99
N LEU A 593 -29.95 27.03 -3.50
CA LEU A 593 -30.84 26.54 -2.46
C LEU A 593 -30.75 27.31 -1.14
N LYS A 594 -29.54 27.65 -0.72
CA LYS A 594 -29.30 28.27 0.60
C LYS A 594 -29.46 29.80 0.59
N HIS A 595 -29.20 30.44 -0.53
CA HIS A 595 -28.92 31.89 -0.53
C HIS A 595 -29.73 32.67 -1.57
N ALA A 596 -30.17 32.02 -2.66
CA ALA A 596 -30.80 32.76 -3.75
C ALA A 596 -32.28 33.07 -3.52
N HIS A 597 -33.00 32.29 -2.71
CA HIS A 597 -34.45 32.33 -2.61
C HIS A 597 -35.13 32.32 -4.00
N ALA A 598 -34.57 31.51 -4.91
CA ALA A 598 -35.01 31.42 -6.29
C ALA A 598 -36.19 30.45 -6.43
N GLU A 599 -37.09 30.73 -7.36
CA GLU A 599 -38.18 29.83 -7.76
C GLU A 599 -37.78 28.95 -8.94
N ALA A 600 -36.82 29.42 -9.75
CA ALA A 600 -36.34 28.68 -10.90
C ALA A 600 -34.82 28.79 -11.09
N GLY A 601 -34.21 27.69 -11.56
CA GLY A 601 -32.82 27.61 -11.96
C GLY A 601 -32.64 26.94 -13.34
N LYS A 602 -31.54 27.20 -13.98
CA LYS A 602 -31.14 26.54 -15.22
C LYS A 602 -29.68 26.11 -15.14
N VAL A 603 -29.40 24.84 -15.43
CA VAL A 603 -28.08 24.29 -15.63
C VAL A 603 -27.87 23.98 -17.10
N SER A 604 -26.86 24.57 -17.71
CA SER A 604 -26.50 24.29 -19.10
C SER A 604 -25.04 23.89 -19.20
N ILE A 605 -24.78 22.73 -19.78
CA ILE A 605 -23.45 22.21 -20.07
C ILE A 605 -23.35 22.04 -21.58
N LYS A 606 -22.46 22.79 -22.21
CA LYS A 606 -22.27 22.79 -23.66
C LYS A 606 -20.82 22.45 -24.01
N LYS A 607 -20.65 21.45 -24.85
CA LYS A 607 -19.36 21.03 -25.36
C LYS A 607 -19.08 21.71 -26.69
N PHE A 608 -17.97 22.45 -26.74
CA PHE A 608 -17.39 23.04 -27.94
C PHE A 608 -16.12 22.30 -28.36
N THR A 609 -15.59 22.66 -29.50
CA THR A 609 -14.38 22.00 -30.07
C THR A 609 -13.16 22.07 -29.14
N ASN A 610 -12.95 23.19 -28.43
CA ASN A 610 -11.76 23.45 -27.62
C ASN A 610 -12.06 23.68 -26.13
N ASN A 611 -13.33 23.68 -25.72
CA ASN A 611 -13.70 23.93 -24.33
C ASN A 611 -15.09 23.39 -24.02
N ILE A 612 -15.35 23.27 -22.71
CA ILE A 612 -16.67 23.03 -22.17
C ILE A 612 -17.12 24.26 -21.40
N LEU A 613 -18.33 24.70 -21.66
CA LEU A 613 -18.98 25.80 -20.95
C LEU A 613 -20.08 25.24 -20.06
N ILE A 614 -19.96 25.49 -18.77
CA ILE A 614 -20.98 25.20 -17.77
C ILE A 614 -21.59 26.54 -17.31
N SER A 615 -22.88 26.70 -17.49
CA SER A 615 -23.62 27.87 -17.05
C SER A 615 -24.73 27.48 -16.07
N ILE A 616 -24.71 28.08 -14.89
CA ILE A 616 -25.68 27.85 -13.82
C ILE A 616 -26.33 29.20 -13.50
N ARG A 617 -27.65 29.27 -13.68
CA ARG A 617 -28.42 30.49 -13.53
C ARG A 617 -29.55 30.28 -12.56
N ASP A 618 -29.85 31.29 -11.76
CA ASP A 618 -31.04 31.42 -10.93
C ASP A 618 -31.77 32.76 -11.16
N ASN A 619 -33.01 32.79 -10.75
CA ASN A 619 -33.85 33.99 -10.77
C ASN A 619 -34.05 34.60 -9.37
N GLY A 620 -33.13 34.33 -8.44
CA GLY A 620 -33.26 34.73 -7.05
C GLY A 620 -32.86 36.18 -6.77
N VAL A 621 -32.60 36.48 -5.51
CA VAL A 621 -32.32 37.83 -5.01
C VAL A 621 -30.96 38.44 -5.52
N GLY A 622 -30.08 37.63 -6.07
CA GLY A 622 -28.76 38.06 -6.53
C GLY A 622 -27.93 38.75 -5.45
N PHE A 623 -26.75 39.23 -5.82
CA PHE A 623 -25.84 39.93 -4.91
C PHE A 623 -24.84 40.84 -5.67
N ASP A 624 -24.22 41.75 -4.95
CA ASP A 624 -23.05 42.49 -5.47
C ASP A 624 -21.80 41.61 -5.33
N PHE A 625 -21.21 41.25 -6.47
CA PHE A 625 -20.07 40.33 -6.49
C PHE A 625 -18.81 40.97 -5.84
N ALA A 626 -18.57 42.26 -6.03
CA ALA A 626 -17.38 42.91 -5.49
C ALA A 626 -17.43 43.00 -3.95
N GLU A 627 -18.61 43.29 -3.38
CA GLU A 627 -18.84 43.32 -1.94
C GLU A 627 -18.74 41.92 -1.33
N LYS A 628 -19.41 40.94 -1.95
CA LYS A 628 -19.41 39.52 -1.44
C LYS A 628 -18.05 38.86 -1.55
N TYR A 629 -17.27 39.12 -2.58
CA TYR A 629 -15.95 38.51 -2.77
C TYR A 629 -14.91 38.97 -1.72
N GLN A 630 -15.06 40.17 -1.19
CA GLN A 630 -14.20 40.69 -0.10
C GLN A 630 -14.61 40.19 1.28
N ASP A 631 -15.82 39.70 1.44
CA ASP A 631 -16.31 39.14 2.71
C ASP A 631 -15.58 37.82 3.06
N VAL A 632 -15.04 37.75 4.28
CA VAL A 632 -14.37 36.56 4.80
C VAL A 632 -15.31 35.35 4.87
N LYS A 633 -16.62 35.59 4.96
CA LYS A 633 -17.67 34.55 5.04
C LYS A 633 -18.06 33.95 3.67
N SER A 634 -17.60 34.47 2.54
CA SER A 634 -17.90 33.98 1.19
C SER A 634 -17.00 32.81 0.75
N LEU A 635 -16.86 31.80 1.62
CA LEU A 635 -15.97 30.65 1.37
C LEU A 635 -16.37 29.87 0.10
N GLY A 636 -17.68 29.73 -0.19
CA GLY A 636 -18.18 28.99 -1.35
C GLY A 636 -17.72 29.57 -2.69
N LEU A 637 -17.84 30.90 -2.90
CA LEU A 637 -17.40 31.56 -4.14
C LEU A 637 -15.88 31.45 -4.34
N LYS A 638 -15.11 31.53 -3.25
CA LYS A 638 -13.66 31.35 -3.29
C LYS A 638 -13.30 29.91 -3.66
N THR A 639 -14.00 28.95 -3.11
CA THR A 639 -13.80 27.53 -3.43
C THR A 639 -14.15 27.22 -4.89
N LEU A 640 -15.25 27.79 -5.42
CA LEU A 640 -15.59 27.66 -6.84
C LEU A 640 -14.48 28.21 -7.74
N LEU A 641 -13.96 29.39 -7.40
CA LEU A 641 -12.86 29.98 -8.16
C LEU A 641 -11.59 29.14 -8.11
N GLU A 642 -11.20 28.63 -6.94
CA GLU A 642 -9.99 27.81 -6.79
C GLU A 642 -10.11 26.46 -7.51
N ARG A 643 -11.28 25.80 -7.44
CA ARG A 643 -11.56 24.58 -8.23
C ARG A 643 -11.52 24.85 -9.73
N THR A 644 -12.05 26.01 -10.16
CA THR A 644 -12.01 26.41 -11.57
C THR A 644 -10.57 26.62 -12.03
N LYS A 645 -9.74 27.27 -11.21
CA LYS A 645 -8.31 27.45 -11.49
C LYS A 645 -7.55 26.11 -11.50
N PHE A 646 -7.90 25.19 -10.60
CA PHE A 646 -7.30 23.84 -10.58
C PHE A 646 -7.47 23.16 -11.94
N LEU A 647 -8.66 23.29 -12.54
CA LEU A 647 -9.01 22.76 -13.86
C LEU A 647 -8.48 23.65 -15.02
N LYS A 648 -7.64 24.64 -14.74
CA LYS A 648 -7.17 25.62 -15.72
C LYS A 648 -8.27 26.37 -16.45
N GLY A 649 -9.45 26.41 -15.85
CA GLY A 649 -10.63 27.05 -16.39
C GLY A 649 -10.74 28.52 -16.01
N GLN A 650 -11.81 29.15 -16.52
CA GLN A 650 -12.18 30.52 -16.20
C GLN A 650 -13.59 30.54 -15.61
N MET A 651 -13.76 31.33 -14.56
CA MET A 651 -15.06 31.57 -13.92
C MET A 651 -15.47 33.01 -14.13
N LYS A 652 -16.72 33.19 -14.59
CA LYS A 652 -17.35 34.52 -14.71
C LYS A 652 -18.62 34.52 -13.88
N VAL A 653 -18.79 35.54 -13.06
CA VAL A 653 -19.98 35.73 -12.21
C VAL A 653 -20.68 36.99 -12.69
N THR A 654 -21.96 36.86 -12.99
CA THR A 654 -22.86 37.96 -13.30
C THR A 654 -24.02 37.91 -12.33
N SER A 655 -24.04 38.80 -11.34
CA SER A 655 -25.10 38.88 -10.34
C SER A 655 -25.40 40.35 -10.01
N LYS A 656 -26.64 40.63 -9.79
CA LYS A 656 -27.12 41.97 -9.38
C LYS A 656 -28.34 41.76 -8.47
N LYS A 657 -28.47 42.58 -7.44
CA LYS A 657 -29.61 42.52 -6.51
C LYS A 657 -30.94 42.49 -7.27
N ASP A 658 -31.83 41.60 -6.86
CA ASP A 658 -33.19 41.40 -7.39
C ASP A 658 -33.28 40.96 -8.87
N THR A 659 -32.19 40.43 -9.44
CA THR A 659 -32.17 39.96 -10.85
C THR A 659 -31.61 38.54 -11.02
N GLY A 660 -31.25 37.86 -9.90
CA GLY A 660 -30.67 36.55 -9.90
C GLY A 660 -29.17 36.51 -10.16
N THR A 661 -28.61 35.32 -10.34
CA THR A 661 -27.21 35.09 -10.56
C THR A 661 -26.97 34.18 -11.76
N VAL A 662 -25.89 34.44 -12.50
CA VAL A 662 -25.34 33.57 -13.54
C VAL A 662 -23.89 33.30 -13.22
N LEU A 663 -23.56 32.02 -13.05
CA LEU A 663 -22.20 31.49 -12.93
C LEU A 663 -21.83 30.79 -14.23
N GLU A 664 -20.76 31.23 -14.87
CA GLU A 664 -20.24 30.62 -16.09
C GLU A 664 -18.82 30.11 -15.81
N PHE A 665 -18.60 28.84 -16.13
CA PHE A 665 -17.32 28.17 -15.99
C PHE A 665 -16.88 27.64 -17.35
N GLN A 666 -15.71 28.00 -17.80
CA GLN A 666 -15.15 27.55 -19.06
C GLN A 666 -13.89 26.74 -18.81
N PHE A 667 -13.89 25.50 -19.27
CA PHE A 667 -12.77 24.56 -19.11
C PHE A 667 -12.16 24.23 -20.47
N PRO A 668 -10.84 24.30 -20.65
CA PRO A 668 -10.17 23.85 -21.87
C PRO A 668 -10.27 22.33 -22.00
N LEU A 669 -10.33 21.84 -23.24
CA LEU A 669 -10.27 20.41 -23.58
C LEU A 669 -8.84 19.96 -23.88
#